data_6726ab52b731efd8a3ab68187eefad0a
#
_entry.id   6726ab52b731efd8a3ab68187eefad0a
#
_cell.length_a   1.000
_cell.length_b   1.000
_cell.length_c   1.000
_cell.angle_alpha   90.00
_cell.angle_beta   90.00
_cell.angle_gamma   90.00
#
_symmetry.space_group_name_H-M   'P 1'
#
loop_
_entity.id
_entity.type
_entity.pdbx_description
1 polymer ?
#
loop_
_entity_poly.entity_id
_entity_poly.type
_entity_poly.pdbx_seq_one_letter_code
_entity_poly.pdbx_strand_id
1 'polypeptide(L)'
;MALFTVENLSFTYPGQTAPAIDRLTLTVPEGAFLVLCGPSGCGKSTLLRQLKPALAPHGVRQGRILFRDAPLEQVDQRTQAARIGFVQQSPENQIVTDKVWHELAFGLESLGTDTPTIRRRVAEMAAFFGIEDWFYRDVAELSGGQKQLLNLASVMAMQPDVLILDEPTSQLDPIAASDFLAVLGKINRELGTAVVLTEHRLEEAFPLATAVAVMDRGRLLCTGTPQQVGRQLKTLGHGMFLAMPAAMRIWASVETEAPCPVTVREGRDFLRRYAAERPLGPLPREEAHPRREPVITARGVWFRYEPDSPDVVKGLDLTLGRGEFLALLGGNGAGKSTTLRLLSGMKKPQRGEISLRGRMGMLPQNPQTLFVKKTVREDLFEIFSGTKTSRPRQEERVARMTALCRLEDLLDRHPYDLSGGEQQRAALAKVLLLEPEILLLDEPTKGLDAEFKQTFALILRTLLRQGVSLLMVSHDVEFCARYAHRCALFFDGGVVTEAAPRDFFSGNSFYTTAANRMARSLEPRAVTPEDVMAACGGTVPAEPPLPEDIPPLPEAREETPDWKPPRLPLWRKALAAVSGAGAMAIFLYAANVTDLSAVVDKGGLTALGQKQLALYLVFCGLLLILALAIGRRSRPPAQVQLPVEKRKLSRRTTAAAASILLLIPVTLFVGVYYLNNQRYGLVSVLVLLECMAPFFLVFEGRRPQARELVVIAVLCAISVAGRAAFFMLPQFKPVMAMTIISGVALGGESGFLVGALSMLVSNMLFSQGVWTPWQMFCMGIIGFLAGVLFRKGLLRRTRGSLCTFGAFCAIVIYGGIMNPASVLMWAGAETLTWKALLTYYVTGFPVDCVHAAATVFFLWIAAEPMLEKLDRIKEKYGLLL
;
A
#
# COMPACT_ATOMS: atom_id res chain seq x y z
N MET A 1 -10.76 -20.98 -29.94
CA MET A 1 -9.29 -20.68 -29.96
C MET A 1 -8.81 -20.38 -28.54
N ALA A 2 -7.52 -20.48 -28.27
CA ALA A 2 -6.98 -20.07 -26.98
C ALA A 2 -6.82 -18.54 -26.95
N LEU A 3 -7.38 -17.86 -25.94
CA LEU A 3 -7.22 -16.42 -25.76
C LEU A 3 -5.91 -16.13 -25.01
N PHE A 4 -5.66 -16.89 -23.91
CA PHE A 4 -4.36 -16.92 -23.25
C PHE A 4 -3.81 -18.32 -23.19
N THR A 5 -2.53 -18.46 -23.47
CA THR A 5 -1.75 -19.68 -23.22
C THR A 5 -0.56 -19.35 -22.34
N VAL A 6 -0.54 -19.90 -21.15
CA VAL A 6 0.57 -19.77 -20.19
C VAL A 6 1.37 -21.06 -20.23
N GLU A 7 2.66 -20.99 -20.53
CA GLU A 7 3.55 -22.15 -20.71
C GLU A 7 4.69 -22.11 -19.69
N ASN A 8 4.72 -23.07 -18.78
CA ASN A 8 5.77 -23.24 -17.77
C ASN A 8 6.17 -21.96 -17.06
N LEU A 9 5.18 -21.12 -16.72
CA LEU A 9 5.42 -19.84 -16.06
C LEU A 9 5.97 -20.07 -14.65
N SER A 10 7.13 -19.47 -14.38
CA SER A 10 7.68 -19.35 -13.02
C SER A 10 7.98 -17.90 -12.73
N PHE A 11 7.71 -17.48 -11.51
CA PHE A 11 7.95 -16.10 -11.08
C PHE A 11 8.40 -16.04 -9.62
N THR A 12 9.49 -15.30 -9.37
CA THR A 12 10.07 -15.09 -8.04
C THR A 12 10.20 -13.61 -7.76
N TYR A 13 9.69 -13.15 -6.63
CA TYR A 13 9.84 -11.77 -6.16
C TYR A 13 11.28 -11.48 -5.74
N PRO A 14 11.76 -10.22 -5.83
CA PRO A 14 13.07 -9.83 -5.37
C PRO A 14 13.28 -10.20 -3.89
N GLY A 15 14.46 -10.72 -3.57
CA GLY A 15 14.79 -11.11 -2.19
C GLY A 15 14.13 -12.38 -1.67
N GLN A 16 13.26 -13.03 -2.45
CA GLN A 16 12.68 -14.32 -2.10
C GLN A 16 13.45 -15.48 -2.75
N THR A 17 13.56 -16.60 -2.05
CA THR A 17 14.18 -17.82 -2.56
C THR A 17 13.16 -18.78 -3.18
N ALA A 18 11.94 -18.79 -2.68
CA ALA A 18 10.84 -19.60 -3.18
C ALA A 18 10.06 -18.86 -4.27
N PRO A 19 9.71 -19.51 -5.40
CA PRO A 19 8.89 -18.92 -6.44
C PRO A 19 7.45 -18.72 -5.96
N ALA A 20 6.85 -17.60 -6.31
CA ALA A 20 5.43 -17.34 -6.09
C ALA A 20 4.54 -18.07 -7.13
N ILE A 21 5.09 -18.35 -8.31
CA ILE A 21 4.50 -19.21 -9.34
C ILE A 21 5.61 -20.19 -9.78
N ASP A 22 5.30 -21.49 -9.81
CA ASP A 22 6.27 -22.54 -10.14
C ASP A 22 5.76 -23.41 -11.30
N ARG A 23 6.35 -23.23 -12.49
CA ARG A 23 6.09 -24.01 -13.71
C ARG A 23 4.61 -24.19 -14.04
N LEU A 24 3.83 -23.12 -13.90
CA LEU A 24 2.40 -23.16 -14.14
C LEU A 24 2.11 -23.13 -15.66
N THR A 25 1.26 -24.08 -16.10
CA THR A 25 0.74 -24.12 -17.47
C THR A 25 -0.78 -24.05 -17.41
N LEU A 26 -1.39 -23.08 -18.11
CA LEU A 26 -2.82 -22.81 -18.09
C LEU A 26 -3.26 -22.28 -19.45
N THR A 27 -4.39 -22.75 -19.96
CA THR A 27 -5.03 -22.23 -21.17
C THR A 27 -6.38 -21.62 -20.82
N VAL A 28 -6.63 -20.42 -21.31
CA VAL A 28 -7.92 -19.71 -21.21
C VAL A 28 -8.53 -19.66 -22.58
N PRO A 29 -9.62 -20.39 -22.86
CA PRO A 29 -10.35 -20.32 -24.14
C PRO A 29 -11.04 -18.95 -24.35
N GLU A 30 -11.31 -18.60 -25.60
CA GLU A 30 -12.18 -17.47 -25.92
C GLU A 30 -13.57 -17.70 -25.34
N GLY A 31 -14.17 -16.62 -24.78
CA GLY A 31 -15.50 -16.65 -24.16
C GLY A 31 -15.59 -17.50 -22.89
N ALA A 32 -14.47 -18.06 -22.36
CA ALA A 32 -14.51 -18.82 -21.14
C ALA A 32 -14.80 -17.93 -19.91
N PHE A 33 -15.53 -18.49 -18.96
CA PHE A 33 -15.63 -17.94 -17.60
C PHE A 33 -14.77 -18.83 -16.69
N LEU A 34 -13.52 -18.42 -16.48
CA LEU A 34 -12.54 -19.14 -15.67
C LEU A 34 -12.52 -18.61 -14.25
N VAL A 35 -12.82 -19.45 -13.26
CA VAL A 35 -12.64 -19.15 -11.84
C VAL A 35 -11.34 -19.75 -11.36
N LEU A 36 -10.43 -18.88 -10.91
CA LEU A 36 -9.15 -19.24 -10.31
C LEU A 36 -9.25 -19.21 -8.80
N CYS A 37 -9.16 -20.32 -8.13
CA CYS A 37 -9.27 -20.42 -6.67
C CYS A 37 -8.04 -21.12 -6.06
N GLY A 38 -7.90 -21.03 -4.72
CA GLY A 38 -6.77 -21.57 -3.99
C GLY A 38 -6.55 -20.85 -2.65
N PRO A 39 -5.72 -21.38 -1.74
CA PRO A 39 -5.40 -20.75 -0.47
C PRO A 39 -4.84 -19.33 -0.62
N SER A 40 -4.93 -18.54 0.45
CA SER A 40 -4.30 -17.21 0.47
C SER A 40 -2.78 -17.35 0.32
N GLY A 41 -2.18 -16.45 -0.49
CA GLY A 41 -0.73 -16.51 -0.75
C GLY A 41 -0.27 -17.54 -1.77
N CYS A 42 -1.14 -18.36 -2.37
CA CYS A 42 -0.74 -19.38 -3.36
C CYS A 42 -0.34 -18.84 -4.74
N GLY A 43 -0.38 -17.51 -4.97
CA GLY A 43 0.09 -16.89 -6.22
C GLY A 43 -0.99 -16.43 -7.20
N LYS A 44 -2.30 -16.49 -6.88
CA LYS A 44 -3.42 -16.09 -7.75
C LYS A 44 -3.27 -14.67 -8.32
N SER A 45 -3.20 -13.67 -7.46
CA SER A 45 -3.06 -12.26 -7.86
C SER A 45 -1.75 -12.02 -8.62
N THR A 46 -0.68 -12.76 -8.28
CA THR A 46 0.58 -12.71 -9.04
C THR A 46 0.37 -13.21 -10.46
N LEU A 47 -0.33 -14.34 -10.64
CA LEU A 47 -0.66 -14.86 -11.98
C LEU A 47 -1.51 -13.88 -12.77
N LEU A 48 -2.59 -13.33 -12.19
CA LEU A 48 -3.44 -12.36 -12.87
C LEU A 48 -2.67 -11.13 -13.35
N ARG A 49 -1.76 -10.63 -12.52
CA ARG A 49 -0.92 -9.46 -12.89
C ARG A 49 0.09 -9.80 -13.98
N GLN A 50 0.56 -11.04 -14.09
CA GLN A 50 1.43 -11.45 -15.20
C GLN A 50 0.69 -11.46 -16.55
N LEU A 51 -0.63 -11.64 -16.56
CA LEU A 51 -1.45 -11.56 -17.77
C LEU A 51 -1.65 -10.11 -18.28
N LYS A 52 -1.32 -9.08 -17.48
CA LYS A 52 -1.34 -7.66 -17.85
C LYS A 52 0.03 -7.03 -17.62
N PRO A 53 0.92 -6.96 -18.61
CA PRO A 53 2.31 -6.51 -18.45
C PRO A 53 2.48 -5.18 -17.70
N ALA A 54 1.55 -4.22 -17.91
CA ALA A 54 1.56 -2.93 -17.21
C ALA A 54 1.40 -3.07 -15.67
N LEU A 55 0.80 -4.16 -15.18
CA LEU A 55 0.57 -4.46 -13.78
C LEU A 55 1.53 -5.54 -13.24
N ALA A 56 2.32 -6.17 -14.12
CA ALA A 56 3.25 -7.23 -13.72
C ALA A 56 4.21 -6.73 -12.64
N PRO A 57 4.35 -7.46 -11.52
CA PRO A 57 5.31 -7.10 -10.49
C PRO A 57 6.74 -7.29 -10.99
N HIS A 58 7.67 -6.54 -10.41
CA HIS A 58 9.09 -6.74 -10.67
C HIS A 58 9.57 -8.05 -10.05
N GLY A 59 10.43 -8.78 -10.76
CA GLY A 59 10.98 -10.05 -10.30
C GLY A 59 11.58 -10.88 -11.44
N VAL A 60 12.04 -12.07 -11.12
CA VAL A 60 12.60 -13.02 -12.10
C VAL A 60 11.46 -13.86 -12.67
N ARG A 61 11.23 -13.74 -13.98
CA ARG A 61 10.22 -14.51 -14.71
C ARG A 61 10.88 -15.48 -15.69
N GLN A 62 10.35 -16.69 -15.76
CA GLN A 62 10.67 -17.72 -16.74
C GLN A 62 9.36 -18.27 -17.34
N GLY A 63 9.44 -18.87 -18.52
CA GLY A 63 8.26 -19.33 -19.25
C GLY A 63 7.72 -18.29 -20.23
N ARG A 64 6.56 -18.59 -20.84
CA ARG A 64 5.93 -17.78 -21.88
C ARG A 64 4.46 -17.54 -21.59
N ILE A 65 3.98 -16.36 -21.98
CA ILE A 65 2.54 -16.04 -22.00
C ILE A 65 2.21 -15.59 -23.42
N LEU A 66 1.26 -16.25 -24.03
CA LEU A 66 0.76 -15.90 -25.35
C LEU A 66 -0.65 -15.30 -25.21
N PHE A 67 -0.93 -14.28 -25.97
CA PHE A 67 -2.26 -13.69 -26.16
C PHE A 67 -2.63 -13.80 -27.63
N ARG A 68 -3.67 -14.58 -27.96
CA ARG A 68 -4.05 -14.92 -29.33
C ARG A 68 -2.86 -15.43 -30.16
N ASP A 69 -2.13 -16.42 -29.62
CA ASP A 69 -0.94 -17.04 -30.19
C ASP A 69 0.29 -16.13 -30.37
N ALA A 70 0.19 -14.82 -30.07
CA ALA A 70 1.34 -13.91 -30.07
C ALA A 70 1.94 -13.79 -28.67
N PRO A 71 3.29 -13.75 -28.51
CA PRO A 71 3.92 -13.48 -27.24
C PRO A 71 3.42 -12.15 -26.64
N LEU A 72 2.96 -12.17 -25.39
CA LEU A 72 2.30 -11.02 -24.75
C LEU A 72 3.19 -9.77 -24.72
N GLU A 73 4.51 -9.95 -24.66
CA GLU A 73 5.48 -8.84 -24.69
C GLU A 73 5.60 -8.17 -26.07
N GLN A 74 5.20 -8.86 -27.13
CA GLN A 74 5.24 -8.33 -28.49
C GLN A 74 3.95 -7.62 -28.89
N VAL A 75 2.86 -7.83 -28.12
CA VAL A 75 1.60 -7.11 -28.33
C VAL A 75 1.82 -5.65 -27.95
N ASP A 76 1.44 -4.73 -28.83
CA ASP A 76 1.60 -3.29 -28.58
C ASP A 76 0.81 -2.84 -27.36
N GLN A 77 1.31 -1.80 -26.68
CA GLN A 77 0.77 -1.32 -25.41
C GLN A 77 -0.67 -0.83 -25.53
N ARG A 78 -1.04 -0.24 -26.66
CA ARG A 78 -2.40 0.27 -26.91
C ARG A 78 -3.39 -0.90 -27.02
N THR A 79 -3.04 -1.94 -27.76
CA THR A 79 -3.83 -3.17 -27.87
C THR A 79 -3.95 -3.87 -26.50
N GLN A 80 -2.85 -4.00 -25.75
CA GLN A 80 -2.93 -4.54 -24.38
C GLN A 80 -3.86 -3.72 -23.49
N ALA A 81 -3.83 -2.39 -23.58
CA ALA A 81 -4.69 -1.51 -22.78
C ALA A 81 -6.16 -1.69 -23.14
N ALA A 82 -6.48 -1.73 -24.43
CA ALA A 82 -7.85 -1.81 -24.94
C ALA A 82 -8.45 -3.22 -24.82
N ARG A 83 -7.67 -4.27 -25.10
CA ARG A 83 -8.19 -5.64 -25.24
C ARG A 83 -8.12 -6.48 -23.97
N ILE A 84 -7.25 -6.14 -23.03
CA ILE A 84 -7.12 -6.86 -21.76
C ILE A 84 -7.61 -5.92 -20.65
N GLY A 85 -8.87 -6.08 -20.24
CA GLY A 85 -9.46 -5.36 -19.11
C GLY A 85 -8.95 -5.92 -17.78
N PHE A 86 -8.71 -5.06 -16.79
CA PHE A 86 -8.33 -5.48 -15.45
C PHE A 86 -9.12 -4.70 -14.40
N VAL A 87 -9.74 -5.41 -13.44
CA VAL A 87 -10.45 -4.84 -12.30
C VAL A 87 -9.73 -5.26 -11.03
N GLN A 88 -9.28 -4.27 -10.26
CA GLN A 88 -8.50 -4.49 -9.04
C GLN A 88 -9.41 -4.81 -7.83
N GLN A 89 -8.83 -5.46 -6.82
CA GLN A 89 -9.50 -5.79 -5.56
C GLN A 89 -10.01 -4.54 -4.82
N SER A 90 -9.27 -3.44 -4.84
CA SER A 90 -9.66 -2.17 -4.22
C SER A 90 -10.05 -1.16 -5.29
N PRO A 91 -11.33 -0.74 -5.37
CA PRO A 91 -11.77 0.22 -6.37
C PRO A 91 -11.08 1.58 -6.25
N GLU A 92 -10.76 2.00 -5.04
CA GLU A 92 -10.09 3.28 -4.79
C GLU A 92 -8.67 3.38 -5.37
N ASN A 93 -8.02 2.24 -5.62
CA ASN A 93 -6.69 2.20 -6.25
C ASN A 93 -6.75 2.26 -7.78
N GLN A 94 -7.93 2.16 -8.37
CA GLN A 94 -8.14 2.12 -9.82
C GLN A 94 -8.78 3.40 -10.35
N ILE A 95 -9.72 3.98 -9.62
CA ILE A 95 -10.41 5.23 -10.00
C ILE A 95 -9.42 6.38 -10.04
N VAL A 96 -9.46 7.15 -11.13
CA VAL A 96 -8.52 8.24 -11.42
C VAL A 96 -9.19 9.61 -11.34
N THR A 97 -10.46 9.71 -11.75
CA THR A 97 -11.16 10.98 -11.87
C THR A 97 -12.07 11.25 -10.66
N ASP A 98 -12.52 12.48 -10.53
CA ASP A 98 -13.41 12.93 -9.45
C ASP A 98 -14.90 12.73 -9.76
N LYS A 99 -15.27 12.67 -11.05
CA LYS A 99 -16.65 12.53 -11.52
C LYS A 99 -16.92 11.17 -12.17
N VAL A 100 -18.10 10.64 -11.94
CA VAL A 100 -18.53 9.33 -12.47
C VAL A 100 -18.50 9.30 -14.00
N TRP A 101 -19.09 10.30 -14.67
CA TRP A 101 -19.11 10.34 -16.14
C TRP A 101 -17.71 10.44 -16.75
N HIS A 102 -16.80 11.13 -16.06
CA HIS A 102 -15.42 11.30 -16.53
C HIS A 102 -14.64 10.00 -16.37
N GLU A 103 -14.85 9.26 -15.26
CA GLU A 103 -14.24 7.94 -15.08
C GLU A 103 -14.67 6.94 -16.17
N LEU A 104 -15.93 6.97 -16.59
CA LEU A 104 -16.42 6.17 -17.72
C LEU A 104 -15.75 6.55 -19.06
N ALA A 105 -15.44 7.82 -19.26
CA ALA A 105 -14.81 8.33 -20.49
C ALA A 105 -13.29 8.16 -20.48
N PHE A 106 -12.64 8.18 -19.33
CA PHE A 106 -11.20 8.31 -19.16
C PHE A 106 -10.38 7.29 -19.97
N GLY A 107 -10.79 6.01 -19.97
CA GLY A 107 -10.11 4.97 -20.73
C GLY A 107 -10.17 5.20 -22.25
N LEU A 108 -11.31 5.66 -22.75
CA LEU A 108 -11.53 5.96 -24.17
C LEU A 108 -10.77 7.20 -24.61
N GLU A 109 -10.73 8.24 -23.78
CA GLU A 109 -9.94 9.46 -24.01
C GLU A 109 -8.44 9.13 -24.06
N SER A 110 -7.97 8.32 -23.14
CA SER A 110 -6.57 7.85 -23.10
C SER A 110 -6.18 7.04 -24.34
N LEU A 111 -7.14 6.32 -24.93
CA LEU A 111 -6.96 5.61 -26.20
C LEU A 111 -7.09 6.51 -27.43
N GLY A 112 -7.39 7.81 -27.28
CA GLY A 112 -7.58 8.75 -28.37
C GLY A 112 -8.80 8.44 -29.23
N THR A 113 -9.88 7.96 -28.61
CA THR A 113 -11.16 7.71 -29.29
C THR A 113 -11.83 9.05 -29.60
N ASP A 114 -12.57 9.14 -30.71
CA ASP A 114 -13.30 10.34 -31.10
C ASP A 114 -14.49 10.63 -30.15
N THR A 115 -14.77 11.90 -29.95
CA THR A 115 -15.79 12.36 -29.00
C THR A 115 -17.20 11.77 -29.25
N PRO A 116 -17.72 11.64 -30.49
CA PRO A 116 -19.01 10.99 -30.75
C PRO A 116 -19.07 9.54 -30.30
N THR A 117 -17.98 8.78 -30.51
CA THR A 117 -17.86 7.38 -30.05
C THR A 117 -17.78 7.31 -28.55
N ILE A 118 -17.01 8.22 -27.89
CA ILE A 118 -16.95 8.29 -26.42
C ILE A 118 -18.35 8.51 -25.85
N ARG A 119 -19.09 9.53 -26.34
CA ARG A 119 -20.43 9.84 -25.83
C ARG A 119 -21.36 8.65 -25.94
N ARG A 120 -21.36 7.97 -27.08
CA ARG A 120 -22.20 6.78 -27.32
C ARG A 120 -21.86 5.66 -26.36
N ARG A 121 -20.58 5.28 -26.22
CA ARG A 121 -20.16 4.19 -25.36
C ARG A 121 -20.37 4.48 -23.88
N VAL A 122 -20.12 5.71 -23.45
CA VAL A 122 -20.37 6.14 -22.06
C VAL A 122 -21.87 6.07 -21.75
N ALA A 123 -22.74 6.55 -22.64
CA ALA A 123 -24.18 6.46 -22.44
C ALA A 123 -24.67 5.00 -22.41
N GLU A 124 -24.17 4.17 -23.33
CA GLU A 124 -24.46 2.73 -23.38
C GLU A 124 -24.06 2.02 -22.07
N MET A 125 -22.86 2.28 -21.57
CA MET A 125 -22.38 1.70 -20.31
C MET A 125 -23.18 2.25 -19.12
N ALA A 126 -23.49 3.53 -19.08
CA ALA A 126 -24.31 4.10 -18.01
C ALA A 126 -25.69 3.43 -17.94
N ALA A 127 -26.34 3.22 -19.08
CA ALA A 127 -27.63 2.54 -19.14
C ALA A 127 -27.51 1.04 -18.80
N PHE A 128 -26.52 0.33 -19.34
CA PHE A 128 -26.34 -1.11 -19.09
C PHE A 128 -26.08 -1.44 -17.61
N PHE A 129 -25.31 -0.59 -16.91
CA PHE A 129 -24.95 -0.77 -15.51
C PHE A 129 -25.90 -0.05 -14.53
N GLY A 130 -26.93 0.67 -15.00
CA GLY A 130 -27.85 1.43 -14.15
C GLY A 130 -27.17 2.57 -13.37
N ILE A 131 -26.24 3.27 -14.04
CA ILE A 131 -25.45 4.36 -13.44
C ILE A 131 -26.14 5.72 -13.61
N GLU A 132 -27.25 5.81 -14.34
CA GLU A 132 -27.91 7.04 -14.77
C GLU A 132 -28.24 7.99 -13.61
N ASP A 133 -28.77 7.47 -12.49
CA ASP A 133 -29.18 8.27 -11.32
C ASP A 133 -28.03 8.97 -10.61
N TRP A 134 -26.80 8.47 -10.78
CA TRP A 134 -25.60 8.99 -10.11
C TRP A 134 -24.48 9.36 -11.09
N PHE A 135 -24.83 9.49 -12.38
CA PHE A 135 -23.89 9.78 -13.47
C PHE A 135 -23.08 11.07 -13.28
N TYR A 136 -23.69 12.11 -12.70
CA TYR A 136 -23.05 13.41 -12.48
C TYR A 136 -22.45 13.59 -11.07
N ARG A 137 -22.59 12.58 -10.18
CA ARG A 137 -22.08 12.66 -8.81
C ARG A 137 -20.56 12.62 -8.76
N ASP A 138 -20.05 13.08 -7.62
CA ASP A 138 -18.65 12.88 -7.27
C ASP A 138 -18.39 11.43 -6.88
N VAL A 139 -17.26 10.89 -7.33
CA VAL A 139 -16.86 9.51 -7.00
C VAL A 139 -16.69 9.32 -5.48
N ALA A 140 -16.30 10.38 -4.76
CA ALA A 140 -16.17 10.35 -3.31
C ALA A 140 -17.48 10.05 -2.57
N GLU A 141 -18.63 10.37 -3.16
CA GLU A 141 -19.97 10.14 -2.59
C GLU A 141 -20.46 8.70 -2.78
N LEU A 142 -19.80 7.93 -3.63
CA LEU A 142 -20.23 6.58 -3.98
C LEU A 142 -19.90 5.57 -2.88
N SER A 143 -20.81 4.61 -2.68
CA SER A 143 -20.53 3.42 -1.87
C SER A 143 -19.45 2.53 -2.51
N GLY A 144 -18.84 1.65 -1.72
CA GLY A 144 -17.83 0.71 -2.23
C GLY A 144 -18.35 -0.17 -3.38
N GLY A 145 -19.63 -0.58 -3.32
CA GLY A 145 -20.28 -1.35 -4.39
C GLY A 145 -20.46 -0.55 -5.67
N GLN A 146 -20.90 0.70 -5.55
CA GLN A 146 -21.03 1.61 -6.70
C GLN A 146 -19.67 1.92 -7.33
N LYS A 147 -18.62 2.13 -6.53
CA LYS A 147 -17.24 2.30 -7.02
C LYS A 147 -16.75 1.08 -7.80
N GLN A 148 -17.04 -0.12 -7.31
CA GLN A 148 -16.63 -1.36 -7.99
C GLN A 148 -17.39 -1.55 -9.30
N LEU A 149 -18.69 -1.22 -9.33
CA LEU A 149 -19.50 -1.26 -10.53
C LEU A 149 -19.02 -0.21 -11.55
N LEU A 150 -18.65 0.99 -11.09
CA LEU A 150 -18.05 2.03 -11.93
C LEU A 150 -16.74 1.58 -12.56
N ASN A 151 -15.86 0.92 -11.80
CA ASN A 151 -14.62 0.36 -12.33
C ASN A 151 -14.89 -0.68 -13.43
N LEU A 152 -15.84 -1.57 -13.21
CA LEU A 152 -16.21 -2.55 -14.23
C LEU A 152 -16.77 -1.85 -15.47
N ALA A 153 -17.65 -0.87 -15.30
CA ALA A 153 -18.25 -0.12 -16.39
C ALA A 153 -17.20 0.67 -17.20
N SER A 154 -16.25 1.33 -16.55
CA SER A 154 -15.16 2.08 -17.20
C SER A 154 -14.23 1.16 -18.02
N VAL A 155 -13.93 -0.04 -17.51
CA VAL A 155 -13.17 -1.05 -18.25
C VAL A 155 -13.97 -1.58 -19.43
N MET A 156 -15.28 -1.85 -19.25
CA MET A 156 -16.17 -2.34 -20.33
C MET A 156 -16.41 -1.32 -21.42
N ALA A 157 -16.33 -0.02 -21.14
CA ALA A 157 -16.41 1.03 -22.15
C ALA A 157 -15.35 0.87 -23.26
N MET A 158 -14.20 0.30 -22.95
CA MET A 158 -13.14 -0.02 -23.92
C MET A 158 -13.42 -1.28 -24.76
N GLN A 159 -14.44 -2.07 -24.42
CA GLN A 159 -14.84 -3.34 -25.07
C GLN A 159 -13.67 -4.36 -25.13
N PRO A 160 -13.17 -4.81 -23.98
CA PRO A 160 -12.05 -5.76 -23.92
C PRO A 160 -12.48 -7.16 -24.38
N ASP A 161 -11.50 -7.92 -24.91
CA ASP A 161 -11.70 -9.34 -25.27
C ASP A 161 -11.72 -10.22 -24.00
N VAL A 162 -11.05 -9.77 -22.96
CA VAL A 162 -10.98 -10.46 -21.67
C VAL A 162 -11.05 -9.49 -20.50
N LEU A 163 -11.81 -9.87 -19.48
CA LEU A 163 -11.84 -9.23 -18.16
C LEU A 163 -11.08 -10.08 -17.16
N ILE A 164 -10.06 -9.51 -16.57
CA ILE A 164 -9.30 -10.10 -15.45
C ILE A 164 -9.73 -9.38 -14.18
N LEU A 165 -10.24 -10.13 -13.19
CA LEU A 165 -10.76 -9.56 -11.95
C LEU A 165 -10.09 -10.23 -10.74
N ASP A 166 -9.47 -9.41 -9.90
CA ASP A 166 -8.77 -9.87 -8.69
C ASP A 166 -9.65 -9.60 -7.45
N GLU A 167 -10.37 -10.63 -6.97
CA GLU A 167 -11.29 -10.61 -5.83
C GLU A 167 -12.25 -9.41 -5.82
N PRO A 168 -13.01 -9.16 -6.92
CA PRO A 168 -13.81 -7.94 -7.07
C PRO A 168 -14.94 -7.81 -6.05
N THR A 169 -15.44 -8.94 -5.49
CA THR A 169 -16.55 -8.92 -4.54
C THR A 169 -16.10 -8.83 -3.08
N SER A 170 -14.80 -8.80 -2.82
CA SER A 170 -14.25 -8.83 -1.46
C SER A 170 -14.70 -7.67 -0.56
N GLN A 171 -15.11 -6.54 -1.14
CA GLN A 171 -15.57 -5.34 -0.43
C GLN A 171 -17.10 -5.18 -0.44
N LEU A 172 -17.81 -6.09 -1.10
CA LEU A 172 -19.25 -6.02 -1.30
C LEU A 172 -20.00 -6.82 -0.22
N ASP A 173 -21.20 -6.36 0.14
CA ASP A 173 -22.14 -7.18 0.90
C ASP A 173 -22.67 -8.35 0.03
N PRO A 174 -23.32 -9.36 0.60
CA PRO A 174 -23.75 -10.54 -0.15
C PRO A 174 -24.68 -10.22 -1.33
N ILE A 175 -25.57 -9.24 -1.19
CA ILE A 175 -26.52 -8.87 -2.25
C ILE A 175 -25.78 -8.19 -3.40
N ALA A 176 -24.99 -7.14 -3.09
CA ALA A 176 -24.20 -6.43 -4.10
C ALA A 176 -23.17 -7.35 -4.79
N ALA A 177 -22.62 -8.32 -4.07
CA ALA A 177 -21.70 -9.30 -4.65
C ALA A 177 -22.42 -10.23 -5.64
N SER A 178 -23.59 -10.72 -5.28
CA SER A 178 -24.43 -11.54 -6.18
C SER A 178 -24.83 -10.77 -7.43
N ASP A 179 -25.27 -9.52 -7.29
CA ASP A 179 -25.62 -8.65 -8.41
C ASP A 179 -24.41 -8.38 -9.32
N PHE A 180 -23.25 -8.11 -8.74
CA PHE A 180 -22.01 -7.90 -9.49
C PHE A 180 -21.62 -9.15 -10.32
N LEU A 181 -21.66 -10.34 -9.70
CA LEU A 181 -21.36 -11.59 -10.39
C LEU A 181 -22.41 -11.92 -11.46
N ALA A 182 -23.69 -11.61 -11.21
CA ALA A 182 -24.75 -11.77 -12.22
C ALA A 182 -24.50 -10.89 -13.45
N VAL A 183 -24.06 -9.63 -13.26
CA VAL A 183 -23.65 -8.72 -14.34
C VAL A 183 -22.44 -9.29 -15.10
N LEU A 184 -21.41 -9.82 -14.42
CA LEU A 184 -20.30 -10.50 -15.11
C LEU A 184 -20.76 -11.70 -15.94
N GLY A 185 -21.65 -12.52 -15.41
CA GLY A 185 -22.25 -13.62 -16.14
C GLY A 185 -23.05 -13.15 -17.38
N LYS A 186 -23.74 -12.02 -17.29
CA LYS A 186 -24.43 -11.39 -18.43
C LYS A 186 -23.44 -10.91 -19.48
N ILE A 187 -22.39 -10.20 -19.09
CA ILE A 187 -21.30 -9.75 -19.99
C ILE A 187 -20.69 -10.94 -20.74
N ASN A 188 -20.36 -12.00 -20.03
CA ASN A 188 -19.76 -13.19 -20.64
C ASN A 188 -20.70 -13.85 -21.67
N ARG A 189 -21.96 -14.07 -21.31
CA ARG A 189 -22.94 -14.74 -22.19
C ARG A 189 -23.38 -13.90 -23.37
N GLU A 190 -23.62 -12.60 -23.18
CA GLU A 190 -24.19 -11.73 -24.22
C GLU A 190 -23.12 -11.10 -25.12
N LEU A 191 -21.95 -10.73 -24.54
CA LEU A 191 -20.89 -10.08 -25.30
C LEU A 191 -19.76 -11.05 -25.71
N GLY A 192 -19.74 -12.28 -25.16
CA GLY A 192 -18.68 -13.24 -25.43
C GLY A 192 -17.34 -12.88 -24.83
N THR A 193 -17.27 -11.85 -23.97
CA THR A 193 -16.03 -11.44 -23.30
C THR A 193 -15.57 -12.55 -22.36
N ALA A 194 -14.32 -13.01 -22.52
CA ALA A 194 -13.76 -13.98 -21.59
C ALA A 194 -13.58 -13.35 -20.19
N VAL A 195 -13.81 -14.14 -19.14
CA VAL A 195 -13.66 -13.70 -17.76
C VAL A 195 -12.64 -14.58 -17.07
N VAL A 196 -11.64 -13.98 -16.42
CA VAL A 196 -10.69 -14.65 -15.53
C VAL A 196 -10.84 -14.04 -14.15
N LEU A 197 -11.43 -14.78 -13.23
CA LEU A 197 -11.88 -14.28 -11.93
C LEU A 197 -11.18 -15.02 -10.80
N THR A 198 -10.57 -14.28 -9.85
CA THR A 198 -10.25 -14.85 -8.55
C THR A 198 -11.34 -14.52 -7.55
N GLU A 199 -11.82 -15.50 -6.80
CA GLU A 199 -12.85 -15.32 -5.78
C GLU A 199 -12.68 -16.28 -4.60
N HIS A 200 -13.13 -15.83 -3.43
CA HIS A 200 -13.27 -16.64 -2.22
C HIS A 200 -14.73 -17.08 -1.99
N ARG A 201 -15.71 -16.38 -2.58
CA ARG A 201 -17.14 -16.72 -2.52
C ARG A 201 -17.51 -17.69 -3.63
N LEU A 202 -17.07 -18.93 -3.50
CA LEU A 202 -17.23 -19.95 -4.57
C LEU A 202 -18.68 -20.40 -4.74
N GLU A 203 -19.54 -20.21 -3.74
CA GLU A 203 -20.98 -20.49 -3.80
C GLU A 203 -21.67 -19.77 -4.96
N GLU A 204 -21.26 -18.53 -5.23
CA GLU A 204 -21.85 -17.66 -6.25
C GLU A 204 -21.08 -17.68 -7.57
N ALA A 205 -19.76 -17.91 -7.52
CA ALA A 205 -18.89 -17.89 -8.69
C ALA A 205 -18.93 -19.20 -9.50
N PHE A 206 -19.03 -20.36 -8.83
CA PHE A 206 -19.02 -21.67 -9.51
C PHE A 206 -20.18 -21.89 -10.45
N PRO A 207 -21.42 -21.48 -10.13
CA PRO A 207 -22.54 -21.57 -11.07
C PRO A 207 -22.34 -20.84 -12.41
N LEU A 208 -21.47 -19.83 -12.46
CA LEU A 208 -21.13 -19.05 -13.64
C LEU A 208 -19.93 -19.64 -14.40
N ALA A 209 -19.11 -20.43 -13.74
CA ALA A 209 -17.84 -20.90 -14.27
C ALA A 209 -18.05 -21.96 -15.38
N THR A 210 -17.43 -21.74 -16.54
CA THR A 210 -17.26 -22.76 -17.58
C THR A 210 -16.04 -23.63 -17.28
N ALA A 211 -15.04 -23.07 -16.60
CA ALA A 211 -13.84 -23.75 -16.13
C ALA A 211 -13.41 -23.24 -14.76
N VAL A 212 -12.81 -24.12 -13.98
CA VAL A 212 -12.22 -23.80 -12.68
C VAL A 212 -10.77 -24.27 -12.68
N ALA A 213 -9.86 -23.45 -12.15
CA ALA A 213 -8.47 -23.80 -11.93
C ALA A 213 -8.13 -23.61 -10.45
N VAL A 214 -7.59 -24.64 -9.81
CA VAL A 214 -7.19 -24.61 -8.39
C VAL A 214 -5.70 -24.51 -8.31
N MET A 215 -5.21 -23.49 -7.62
CA MET A 215 -3.79 -23.28 -7.35
C MET A 215 -3.45 -23.63 -5.90
N ASP A 216 -2.30 -24.25 -5.70
CA ASP A 216 -1.66 -24.39 -4.39
C ASP A 216 -0.15 -24.21 -4.52
N ARG A 217 0.45 -23.43 -3.59
CA ARG A 217 1.90 -23.16 -3.51
C ARG A 217 2.55 -22.82 -4.85
N GLY A 218 1.92 -21.94 -5.62
CA GLY A 218 2.41 -21.48 -6.92
C GLY A 218 2.18 -22.45 -8.09
N ARG A 219 1.58 -23.61 -7.87
CA ARG A 219 1.33 -24.62 -8.90
C ARG A 219 -0.16 -24.82 -9.16
N LEU A 220 -0.48 -25.28 -10.36
CA LEU A 220 -1.83 -25.71 -10.68
C LEU A 220 -2.06 -27.13 -10.12
N LEU A 221 -3.02 -27.25 -9.20
CA LEU A 221 -3.38 -28.51 -8.57
C LEU A 221 -4.31 -29.33 -9.45
N CYS A 222 -5.39 -28.72 -9.93
CA CYS A 222 -6.35 -29.33 -10.84
C CYS A 222 -7.08 -28.27 -11.66
N THR A 223 -7.64 -28.69 -12.80
CA THR A 223 -8.43 -27.86 -13.69
C THR A 223 -9.53 -28.68 -14.35
N GLY A 224 -10.64 -28.07 -14.65
CA GLY A 224 -11.77 -28.72 -15.31
C GLY A 224 -13.07 -27.97 -15.12
N THR A 225 -14.20 -28.62 -15.40
CA THR A 225 -15.51 -28.09 -15.05
C THR A 225 -15.68 -28.04 -13.52
N PRO A 226 -16.59 -27.20 -12.98
CA PRO A 226 -16.85 -27.15 -11.54
C PRO A 226 -17.10 -28.55 -10.93
N GLN A 227 -17.88 -29.40 -11.60
CA GLN A 227 -18.17 -30.76 -11.15
C GLN A 227 -16.92 -31.66 -11.13
N GLN A 228 -16.07 -31.57 -12.16
CA GLN A 228 -14.81 -32.32 -12.24
C GLN A 228 -13.86 -31.91 -11.12
N VAL A 229 -13.70 -30.62 -10.91
CA VAL A 229 -12.84 -30.09 -9.84
C VAL A 229 -13.34 -30.51 -8.45
N GLY A 230 -14.65 -30.43 -8.21
CA GLY A 230 -15.25 -30.92 -6.96
C GLY A 230 -14.93 -32.38 -6.67
N ARG A 231 -15.04 -33.26 -7.67
CA ARG A 231 -14.67 -34.68 -7.54
C ARG A 231 -13.17 -34.90 -7.30
N GLN A 232 -12.32 -34.17 -8.06
CA GLN A 232 -10.86 -34.26 -7.92
C GLN A 232 -10.40 -33.82 -6.52
N LEU A 233 -10.92 -32.72 -6.01
CA LEU A 233 -10.57 -32.22 -4.67
C LEU A 233 -11.05 -33.12 -3.55
N LYS A 234 -12.24 -33.79 -3.72
CA LYS A 234 -12.71 -34.84 -2.80
C LYS A 234 -11.72 -35.98 -2.75
N THR A 235 -11.31 -36.52 -3.92
CA THR A 235 -10.38 -37.66 -4.02
C THR A 235 -8.99 -37.30 -3.46
N LEU A 236 -8.52 -36.08 -3.66
CA LEU A 236 -7.22 -35.60 -3.16
C LEU A 236 -7.23 -35.32 -1.65
N GLY A 237 -8.41 -35.22 -1.01
CA GLY A 237 -8.52 -34.83 0.40
C GLY A 237 -7.94 -33.46 0.70
N HIS A 238 -7.91 -32.55 -0.27
CA HIS A 238 -7.26 -31.24 -0.15
C HIS A 238 -8.11 -30.24 0.63
N GLY A 239 -7.48 -29.40 1.49
CA GLY A 239 -8.15 -28.40 2.34
C GLY A 239 -9.04 -27.42 1.58
N MET A 240 -8.74 -27.14 0.29
CA MET A 240 -9.59 -26.33 -0.57
C MET A 240 -11.00 -26.89 -0.77
N PHE A 241 -11.23 -28.17 -0.50
CA PHE A 241 -12.58 -28.75 -0.56
C PHE A 241 -13.56 -28.08 0.42
N LEU A 242 -13.06 -27.56 1.53
CA LEU A 242 -13.85 -26.81 2.52
C LEU A 242 -14.41 -25.47 1.99
N ALA A 243 -13.77 -24.93 0.95
CA ALA A 243 -14.22 -23.70 0.27
C ALA A 243 -15.27 -23.97 -0.81
N MET A 244 -15.49 -25.23 -1.19
CA MET A 244 -16.44 -25.58 -2.25
C MET A 244 -17.87 -25.23 -1.85
N PRO A 245 -18.76 -25.00 -2.83
CA PRO A 245 -20.18 -24.78 -2.61
C PRO A 245 -20.81 -25.78 -1.65
N ALA A 246 -21.75 -25.32 -0.82
CA ALA A 246 -22.43 -26.16 0.16
C ALA A 246 -23.05 -27.42 -0.46
N ALA A 247 -23.60 -27.31 -1.67
CA ALA A 247 -24.16 -28.42 -2.42
C ALA A 247 -23.13 -29.52 -2.68
N MET A 248 -21.92 -29.17 -3.10
CA MET A 248 -20.82 -30.11 -3.32
C MET A 248 -20.34 -30.78 -2.03
N ARG A 249 -20.24 -29.99 -0.96
CA ARG A 249 -19.79 -30.47 0.35
C ARG A 249 -20.77 -31.47 0.93
N ILE A 250 -22.08 -31.19 0.86
CA ILE A 250 -23.14 -32.10 1.31
C ILE A 250 -23.15 -33.40 0.48
N TRP A 251 -23.09 -33.27 -0.86
CA TRP A 251 -23.00 -34.40 -1.75
C TRP A 251 -21.79 -35.29 -1.45
N ALA A 252 -20.68 -34.71 -1.12
CA ALA A 252 -19.46 -35.46 -0.84
C ALA A 252 -19.46 -36.19 0.51
N SER A 253 -20.31 -35.77 1.46
CA SER A 253 -20.41 -36.38 2.79
C SER A 253 -21.12 -37.74 2.79
N VAL A 254 -21.86 -38.06 1.72
CA VAL A 254 -22.63 -39.28 1.56
C VAL A 254 -22.11 -40.13 0.40
N GLU A 255 -22.34 -41.43 0.48
CA GLU A 255 -22.08 -42.35 -0.63
C GLU A 255 -23.23 -42.30 -1.62
N THR A 256 -22.98 -41.86 -2.83
CA THR A 256 -23.99 -41.72 -3.89
C THR A 256 -23.34 -41.72 -5.27
N GLU A 257 -24.09 -42.30 -6.25
CA GLU A 257 -23.73 -42.24 -7.67
C GLU A 257 -24.28 -40.99 -8.38
N ALA A 258 -25.05 -40.19 -7.68
CA ALA A 258 -25.64 -38.99 -8.24
C ALA A 258 -24.56 -38.01 -8.72
N PRO A 259 -24.81 -37.21 -9.81
CA PRO A 259 -23.87 -36.20 -10.27
C PRO A 259 -23.62 -35.15 -9.20
N CYS A 260 -22.40 -34.63 -9.14
CA CYS A 260 -21.99 -33.58 -8.20
C CYS A 260 -22.78 -32.31 -8.45
N PRO A 261 -23.61 -31.83 -7.49
CA PRO A 261 -24.40 -30.60 -7.67
C PRO A 261 -23.48 -29.37 -7.43
N VAL A 262 -23.67 -28.32 -8.22
CA VAL A 262 -22.92 -27.06 -8.13
C VAL A 262 -23.78 -25.94 -7.56
N THR A 263 -25.07 -25.92 -7.95
CA THR A 263 -26.00 -24.86 -7.58
C THR A 263 -26.88 -25.24 -6.40
N VAL A 264 -27.44 -24.26 -5.69
CA VAL A 264 -28.46 -24.49 -4.64
C VAL A 264 -29.66 -25.28 -5.19
N ARG A 265 -30.07 -25.03 -6.45
CA ARG A 265 -31.19 -25.76 -7.10
C ARG A 265 -30.85 -27.22 -7.30
N GLU A 266 -29.67 -27.50 -7.89
CA GLU A 266 -29.22 -28.91 -8.09
C GLU A 266 -29.06 -29.61 -6.73
N GLY A 267 -28.51 -28.92 -5.73
CA GLY A 267 -28.39 -29.44 -4.36
C GLY A 267 -29.74 -29.76 -3.72
N ARG A 268 -30.75 -28.92 -3.90
CA ARG A 268 -32.13 -29.18 -3.46
C ARG A 268 -32.73 -30.40 -4.15
N ASP A 269 -32.54 -30.52 -5.47
CA ASP A 269 -33.06 -31.64 -6.22
C ASP A 269 -32.32 -32.96 -5.89
N PHE A 270 -31.04 -32.88 -5.55
CA PHE A 270 -30.27 -33.96 -4.98
C PHE A 270 -30.83 -34.39 -3.62
N LEU A 271 -31.03 -33.48 -2.67
CA LEU A 271 -31.54 -33.78 -1.36
C LEU A 271 -32.95 -34.37 -1.39
N ARG A 272 -33.83 -33.88 -2.28
CA ARG A 272 -35.17 -34.49 -2.47
C ARG A 272 -35.12 -35.92 -2.91
N ARG A 273 -34.26 -36.25 -3.88
CA ARG A 273 -34.08 -37.64 -4.35
C ARG A 273 -33.47 -38.50 -3.24
N TYR A 274 -32.46 -38.01 -2.56
CA TYR A 274 -31.82 -38.74 -1.45
C TYR A 274 -32.80 -39.00 -0.30
N ALA A 275 -33.59 -38.02 0.10
CA ALA A 275 -34.60 -38.14 1.17
C ALA A 275 -35.78 -39.07 0.80
N ALA A 276 -36.09 -39.23 -0.50
CA ALA A 276 -37.10 -40.17 -0.95
C ALA A 276 -36.65 -41.65 -0.80
N GLU A 277 -35.34 -41.91 -0.91
CA GLU A 277 -34.75 -43.23 -0.75
C GLU A 277 -34.34 -43.49 0.72
N ARG A 278 -33.88 -42.46 1.43
CA ARG A 278 -33.34 -42.52 2.80
C ARG A 278 -33.88 -41.36 3.61
N PRO A 279 -34.85 -41.59 4.54
CA PRO A 279 -35.39 -40.52 5.34
C PRO A 279 -34.29 -39.82 6.16
N LEU A 280 -34.40 -38.48 6.25
CA LEU A 280 -33.43 -37.67 6.99
C LEU A 280 -33.53 -37.97 8.49
N GLY A 281 -32.36 -38.04 9.13
CA GLY A 281 -32.27 -38.19 10.60
C GLY A 281 -32.50 -36.89 11.33
N PRO A 282 -32.59 -36.89 12.67
CA PRO A 282 -32.77 -35.69 13.49
C PRO A 282 -31.52 -34.79 13.42
N LEU A 283 -31.75 -33.49 13.52
CA LEU A 283 -30.65 -32.53 13.62
C LEU A 283 -29.87 -32.68 14.93
N PRO A 284 -28.57 -32.37 14.92
CA PRO A 284 -27.78 -32.27 16.14
C PRO A 284 -28.44 -31.30 17.13
N ARG A 285 -28.38 -31.63 18.42
CA ARG A 285 -28.94 -30.76 19.48
C ARG A 285 -28.19 -29.42 19.49
N GLU A 286 -28.93 -28.35 19.55
CA GLU A 286 -28.36 -26.99 19.72
C GLU A 286 -27.96 -26.81 21.19
N GLU A 287 -26.76 -26.32 21.45
CA GLU A 287 -26.33 -26.00 22.82
C GLU A 287 -27.12 -24.78 23.29
N ALA A 288 -27.84 -24.90 24.38
CA ALA A 288 -28.56 -23.76 24.98
C ALA A 288 -27.54 -22.82 25.63
N HIS A 289 -27.50 -21.59 25.16
CA HIS A 289 -26.69 -20.53 25.76
C HIS A 289 -27.53 -19.63 26.62
N PRO A 290 -27.55 -19.84 27.99
CA PRO A 290 -28.34 -19.01 28.89
C PRO A 290 -27.86 -17.56 28.82
N ARG A 291 -28.80 -16.61 28.92
CA ARG A 291 -28.48 -15.18 29.05
C ARG A 291 -27.60 -14.96 30.27
N ARG A 292 -26.40 -14.40 30.05
CA ARG A 292 -25.42 -14.12 31.10
C ARG A 292 -25.47 -12.62 31.46
N GLU A 293 -24.75 -12.23 32.52
CA GLU A 293 -24.61 -10.84 32.95
C GLU A 293 -24.13 -9.96 31.77
N PRO A 294 -24.80 -8.82 31.52
CA PRO A 294 -24.42 -7.96 30.40
C PRO A 294 -23.07 -7.25 30.66
N VAL A 295 -22.15 -7.33 29.68
CA VAL A 295 -20.85 -6.65 29.69
C VAL A 295 -20.88 -5.40 28.81
N ILE A 296 -21.72 -5.36 27.77
CA ILE A 296 -22.07 -4.17 27.02
C ILE A 296 -23.57 -3.97 27.07
N THR A 297 -24.01 -2.74 27.33
CA THR A 297 -25.39 -2.33 27.21
C THR A 297 -25.47 -0.99 26.52
N ALA A 298 -26.14 -0.91 25.38
CA ALA A 298 -26.50 0.32 24.68
C ALA A 298 -28.01 0.48 24.77
N ARG A 299 -28.49 1.67 25.12
CA ARG A 299 -29.93 1.98 25.28
C ARG A 299 -30.29 3.28 24.58
N GLY A 300 -31.18 3.22 23.61
CA GLY A 300 -31.69 4.36 22.87
C GLY A 300 -30.59 5.22 22.22
N VAL A 301 -29.56 4.61 21.69
CA VAL A 301 -28.38 5.32 21.19
C VAL A 301 -28.66 5.94 19.82
N TRP A 302 -28.37 7.25 19.68
CA TRP A 302 -28.45 7.99 18.42
C TRP A 302 -27.13 8.62 18.09
N PHE A 303 -26.77 8.61 16.78
CA PHE A 303 -25.53 9.18 16.30
C PHE A 303 -25.60 9.63 14.85
N ARG A 304 -25.03 10.82 14.57
CA ARG A 304 -24.71 11.37 13.25
C ARG A 304 -23.29 11.94 13.25
N TYR A 305 -22.65 11.98 12.11
CA TYR A 305 -21.28 12.49 11.99
C TYR A 305 -21.20 14.01 12.05
N GLU A 306 -22.12 14.70 11.38
CA GLU A 306 -22.23 16.17 11.31
C GLU A 306 -23.65 16.62 11.71
N PRO A 307 -23.81 17.84 12.21
CA PRO A 307 -25.12 18.34 12.67
C PRO A 307 -26.21 18.25 11.59
N ASP A 308 -25.86 18.51 10.33
CA ASP A 308 -26.79 18.54 9.20
C ASP A 308 -26.88 17.22 8.43
N SER A 309 -26.10 16.19 8.83
CA SER A 309 -26.13 14.88 8.19
C SER A 309 -27.25 13.99 8.79
N PRO A 310 -27.78 13.03 8.00
CA PRO A 310 -28.76 12.09 8.52
C PRO A 310 -28.21 11.23 9.66
N ASP A 311 -29.09 10.79 10.56
CA ASP A 311 -28.70 9.88 11.64
C ASP A 311 -28.25 8.54 11.06
N VAL A 312 -27.06 8.10 11.46
CA VAL A 312 -26.46 6.82 11.07
C VAL A 312 -26.84 5.70 12.03
N VAL A 313 -27.00 6.03 13.33
CA VAL A 313 -27.52 5.12 14.35
C VAL A 313 -28.76 5.75 14.93
N LYS A 314 -29.85 4.97 15.00
CA LYS A 314 -31.20 5.47 15.33
C LYS A 314 -31.84 4.62 16.43
N GLY A 315 -31.79 5.11 17.66
CA GLY A 315 -32.44 4.46 18.78
C GLY A 315 -31.96 3.03 19.04
N LEU A 316 -30.65 2.80 18.95
CA LEU A 316 -30.06 1.48 19.08
C LEU A 316 -30.18 0.95 20.52
N ASP A 317 -30.81 -0.20 20.65
CA ASP A 317 -30.81 -1.05 21.85
C ASP A 317 -30.03 -2.32 21.55
N LEU A 318 -28.96 -2.58 22.31
CA LEU A 318 -28.08 -3.75 22.12
C LEU A 318 -27.52 -4.21 23.47
N THR A 319 -27.50 -5.50 23.69
CA THR A 319 -26.85 -6.09 24.87
C THR A 319 -25.93 -7.22 24.48
N LEU A 320 -24.75 -7.28 25.09
CA LEU A 320 -23.80 -8.38 24.98
C LEU A 320 -23.57 -9.01 26.35
N GLY A 321 -23.78 -10.31 26.48
CA GLY A 321 -23.56 -11.05 27.72
C GLY A 321 -22.08 -11.50 27.86
N ARG A 322 -21.67 -11.81 29.09
CA ARG A 322 -20.34 -12.33 29.40
C ARG A 322 -20.11 -13.69 28.71
N GLY A 323 -19.00 -13.83 27.96
CA GLY A 323 -18.71 -15.04 27.22
C GLY A 323 -19.75 -15.39 26.15
N GLU A 324 -20.47 -14.40 25.66
CA GLU A 324 -21.37 -14.52 24.51
C GLU A 324 -20.69 -14.14 23.22
N PHE A 325 -21.07 -14.84 22.12
CA PHE A 325 -20.71 -14.43 20.75
C PHE A 325 -21.97 -13.92 20.04
N LEU A 326 -22.07 -12.61 19.92
CA LEU A 326 -23.12 -11.92 19.16
C LEU A 326 -22.60 -11.53 17.78
N ALA A 327 -23.28 -11.99 16.72
CA ALA A 327 -23.02 -11.58 15.34
C ALA A 327 -24.02 -10.50 14.90
N LEU A 328 -23.51 -9.37 14.42
CA LEU A 328 -24.30 -8.26 13.89
C LEU A 328 -24.25 -8.29 12.37
N LEU A 329 -25.36 -8.63 11.72
CA LEU A 329 -25.52 -8.81 10.28
C LEU A 329 -26.32 -7.64 9.69
N GLY A 330 -26.18 -7.36 8.39
CA GLY A 330 -26.91 -6.29 7.70
C GLY A 330 -26.18 -5.74 6.49
N GLY A 331 -26.85 -4.94 5.66
CA GLY A 331 -26.29 -4.34 4.43
C GLY A 331 -25.15 -3.35 4.69
N ASN A 332 -24.38 -3.03 3.64
CA ASN A 332 -23.37 -1.98 3.69
C ASN A 332 -24.02 -0.61 3.93
N GLY A 333 -23.33 0.25 4.68
CA GLY A 333 -23.84 1.59 5.01
C GLY A 333 -24.93 1.65 6.09
N ALA A 334 -25.40 0.50 6.61
CA ALA A 334 -26.47 0.47 7.64
C ALA A 334 -26.07 1.09 8.99
N GLY A 335 -24.76 1.31 9.27
CA GLY A 335 -24.26 1.91 10.51
C GLY A 335 -23.53 0.94 11.47
N LYS A 336 -23.28 -0.32 11.05
CA LYS A 336 -22.66 -1.36 11.88
C LYS A 336 -21.27 -0.99 12.41
N SER A 337 -20.33 -0.57 11.54
CA SER A 337 -19.00 -0.14 11.96
C SER A 337 -19.02 1.12 12.81
N THR A 338 -19.99 2.02 12.56
CA THR A 338 -20.25 3.19 13.41
C THR A 338 -20.69 2.76 14.80
N THR A 339 -21.55 1.76 14.89
CA THR A 339 -21.98 1.16 16.17
C THR A 339 -20.78 0.61 16.96
N LEU A 340 -19.85 -0.13 16.29
CA LEU A 340 -18.62 -0.60 16.97
C LEU A 340 -17.76 0.55 17.48
N ARG A 341 -17.62 1.64 16.71
CA ARG A 341 -16.88 2.85 17.16
C ARG A 341 -17.56 3.57 18.33
N LEU A 342 -18.86 3.54 18.43
CA LEU A 342 -19.61 4.07 19.58
C LEU A 342 -19.42 3.17 20.80
N LEU A 343 -19.59 1.87 20.65
CA LEU A 343 -19.40 0.89 21.72
C LEU A 343 -17.93 0.89 22.22
N SER A 344 -16.95 1.13 21.34
CA SER A 344 -15.54 1.24 21.72
C SER A 344 -15.17 2.57 22.40
N GLY A 345 -16.10 3.52 22.48
CA GLY A 345 -15.83 4.84 23.05
C GLY A 345 -15.01 5.77 22.14
N MET A 346 -14.67 5.35 20.90
CA MET A 346 -14.00 6.21 19.92
C MET A 346 -14.87 7.38 19.48
N LYS A 347 -16.19 7.21 19.53
CA LYS A 347 -17.19 8.26 19.29
C LYS A 347 -18.17 8.30 20.46
N LYS A 348 -18.70 9.48 20.74
CA LYS A 348 -19.71 9.66 21.77
C LYS A 348 -21.10 9.75 21.13
N PRO A 349 -22.12 9.07 21.67
CA PRO A 349 -23.49 9.21 21.16
C PRO A 349 -24.02 10.61 21.45
N GLN A 350 -24.92 11.11 20.58
CA GLN A 350 -25.67 12.35 20.85
C GLN A 350 -26.81 12.16 21.85
N ARG A 351 -27.44 10.97 21.81
CA ARG A 351 -28.51 10.58 22.74
C ARG A 351 -28.34 9.11 23.11
N GLY A 352 -28.90 8.74 24.27
CA GLY A 352 -28.82 7.39 24.82
C GLY A 352 -27.54 7.17 25.63
N GLU A 353 -27.43 5.96 26.17
CA GLU A 353 -26.35 5.58 27.08
C GLU A 353 -25.67 4.29 26.62
N ILE A 354 -24.35 4.22 26.81
CA ILE A 354 -23.56 3.02 26.59
C ILE A 354 -22.81 2.72 27.89
N SER A 355 -23.01 1.53 28.40
CA SER A 355 -22.30 1.00 29.57
C SER A 355 -21.41 -0.16 29.14
N LEU A 356 -20.16 -0.15 29.60
CA LEU A 356 -19.14 -1.14 29.25
C LEU A 356 -18.43 -1.60 30.52
N ARG A 357 -18.27 -2.91 30.72
CA ARG A 357 -17.61 -3.52 31.88
C ARG A 357 -16.51 -4.48 31.42
N GLY A 358 -15.27 -4.09 31.57
CA GLY A 358 -14.09 -4.90 31.23
C GLY A 358 -13.14 -4.26 30.21
N ARG A 359 -11.99 -4.88 30.00
CA ARG A 359 -11.00 -4.43 29.02
C ARG A 359 -11.44 -4.82 27.62
N MET A 360 -11.38 -3.87 26.70
CA MET A 360 -11.84 -4.07 25.34
C MET A 360 -10.70 -4.02 24.34
N GLY A 361 -10.73 -4.95 23.37
CA GLY A 361 -9.95 -4.90 22.14
C GLY A 361 -10.85 -4.72 20.93
N MET A 362 -10.38 -4.00 19.91
CA MET A 362 -11.11 -3.85 18.66
C MET A 362 -10.20 -4.17 17.47
N LEU A 363 -10.67 -5.05 16.60
CA LEU A 363 -10.08 -5.31 15.30
C LEU A 363 -10.85 -4.51 14.26
N PRO A 364 -10.25 -3.46 13.67
CA PRO A 364 -10.91 -2.63 12.68
C PRO A 364 -11.00 -3.32 11.32
N GLN A 365 -11.92 -2.88 10.47
CA GLN A 365 -12.11 -3.37 9.10
C GLN A 365 -10.84 -3.22 8.24
N ASN A 366 -10.09 -2.11 8.41
CA ASN A 366 -8.80 -1.91 7.75
C ASN A 366 -7.66 -2.24 8.74
N PRO A 367 -7.00 -3.41 8.61
CA PRO A 367 -5.94 -3.84 9.52
C PRO A 367 -4.68 -2.94 9.46
N GLN A 368 -4.47 -2.23 8.35
CA GLN A 368 -3.30 -1.35 8.17
C GLN A 368 -3.23 -0.23 9.20
N THR A 369 -4.38 0.19 9.74
CA THR A 369 -4.46 1.24 10.77
C THR A 369 -3.78 0.86 12.08
N LEU A 370 -3.56 -0.43 12.31
CA LEU A 370 -2.91 -0.95 13.53
C LEU A 370 -1.39 -1.05 13.40
N PHE A 371 -0.84 -0.99 12.19
CA PHE A 371 0.59 -1.21 11.97
C PHE A 371 1.39 0.10 12.03
N VAL A 372 2.38 0.14 12.91
CA VAL A 372 3.22 1.32 13.17
C VAL A 372 4.72 1.04 13.04
N LYS A 373 5.12 -0.24 12.94
CA LYS A 373 6.52 -0.66 12.85
C LYS A 373 6.89 -1.17 11.47
N LYS A 374 8.19 -1.43 11.26
CA LYS A 374 8.74 -1.85 9.98
C LYS A 374 8.56 -3.33 9.68
N THR A 375 8.50 -4.17 10.71
CA THR A 375 8.28 -5.60 10.57
C THR A 375 7.09 -6.03 11.41
N VAL A 376 6.46 -7.15 11.03
CA VAL A 376 5.37 -7.76 11.81
C VAL A 376 5.88 -8.09 13.22
N ARG A 377 7.09 -8.62 13.34
CA ARG A 377 7.73 -8.91 14.63
C ARG A 377 7.78 -7.69 15.54
N GLU A 378 8.31 -6.58 15.04
CA GLU A 378 8.39 -5.33 15.80
C GLU A 378 6.99 -4.81 16.19
N ASP A 379 6.00 -4.94 15.32
CA ASP A 379 4.62 -4.53 15.58
C ASP A 379 3.96 -5.36 16.69
N LEU A 380 4.24 -6.65 16.74
CA LEU A 380 3.73 -7.52 17.82
C LEU A 380 4.40 -7.17 19.16
N PHE A 381 5.71 -6.90 19.18
CA PHE A 381 6.40 -6.50 20.39
C PHE A 381 6.09 -5.07 20.86
N GLU A 382 5.60 -4.21 19.94
CA GLU A 382 5.26 -2.82 20.26
C GLU A 382 4.14 -2.71 21.31
N ILE A 383 3.23 -3.67 21.35
CA ILE A 383 2.13 -3.74 22.35
C ILE A 383 2.67 -3.72 23.78
N PHE A 384 3.88 -4.22 24.00
CA PHE A 384 4.50 -4.24 25.32
C PHE A 384 5.28 -2.95 25.65
N SER A 385 5.32 -1.97 24.74
CA SER A 385 5.95 -0.67 25.00
C SER A 385 5.30 0.01 26.21
N GLY A 386 6.12 0.31 27.23
CA GLY A 386 5.64 0.91 28.46
C GLY A 386 5.05 -0.08 29.49
N THR A 387 4.99 -1.38 29.18
CA THR A 387 4.58 -2.40 30.15
C THR A 387 5.77 -2.90 30.97
N LYS A 388 5.51 -3.39 32.20
CA LYS A 388 6.54 -4.01 33.07
C LYS A 388 6.73 -5.52 32.80
N THR A 389 6.21 -6.04 31.68
CA THR A 389 6.31 -7.46 31.32
C THR A 389 7.75 -7.83 31.01
N SER A 390 8.28 -8.91 31.60
CA SER A 390 9.63 -9.40 31.34
C SER A 390 9.80 -9.89 29.90
N ARG A 391 10.98 -9.73 29.33
CA ARG A 391 11.27 -10.11 27.94
C ARG A 391 10.95 -11.57 27.61
N PRO A 392 11.30 -12.57 28.43
CA PRO A 392 10.92 -13.95 28.16
C PRO A 392 9.41 -14.17 28.06
N ARG A 393 8.63 -13.51 28.93
CA ARG A 393 7.17 -13.60 28.89
C ARG A 393 6.57 -12.91 27.67
N GLN A 394 7.19 -11.82 27.20
CA GLN A 394 6.79 -11.18 25.94
C GLN A 394 7.03 -12.14 24.76
N GLU A 395 8.18 -12.80 24.70
CA GLU A 395 8.56 -13.75 23.65
C GLU A 395 7.64 -14.96 23.64
N GLU A 396 7.31 -15.52 24.79
CA GLU A 396 6.35 -16.62 24.92
C GLU A 396 4.96 -16.23 24.37
N ARG A 397 4.47 -15.04 24.76
CA ARG A 397 3.14 -14.55 24.30
C ARG A 397 3.13 -14.26 22.79
N VAL A 398 4.20 -13.65 22.27
CA VAL A 398 4.33 -13.39 20.83
C VAL A 398 4.45 -14.71 20.08
N ALA A 399 5.26 -15.70 20.58
CA ALA A 399 5.36 -17.03 19.97
C ALA A 399 4.00 -17.71 19.87
N ARG A 400 3.23 -17.68 20.96
CA ARG A 400 1.88 -18.25 20.96
C ARG A 400 0.96 -17.60 19.93
N MET A 401 0.94 -16.27 19.84
CA MET A 401 0.11 -15.56 18.84
C MET A 401 0.61 -15.78 17.42
N THR A 402 1.92 -15.87 17.23
CA THR A 402 2.54 -16.20 15.93
C THR A 402 2.07 -17.58 15.44
N ALA A 403 2.14 -18.61 16.28
CA ALA A 403 1.70 -19.97 15.95
C ALA A 403 0.18 -20.01 15.68
N LEU A 404 -0.64 -19.43 16.56
CA LEU A 404 -2.09 -19.39 16.40
C LEU A 404 -2.53 -18.71 15.10
N CYS A 405 -1.86 -17.62 14.71
CA CYS A 405 -2.20 -16.84 13.52
C CYS A 405 -1.38 -17.25 12.29
N ARG A 406 -0.54 -18.27 12.37
CA ARG A 406 0.33 -18.77 11.27
C ARG A 406 1.17 -17.64 10.66
N LEU A 407 1.97 -16.95 11.47
CA LEU A 407 2.74 -15.78 11.08
C LEU A 407 4.25 -16.03 11.01
N GLU A 408 4.71 -17.28 11.19
CA GLU A 408 6.13 -17.65 11.32
C GLU A 408 6.97 -17.12 10.16
N ASP A 409 6.53 -17.32 8.93
CA ASP A 409 7.21 -16.90 7.69
C ASP A 409 7.02 -15.42 7.36
N LEU A 410 6.19 -14.73 8.13
CA LEU A 410 5.80 -13.34 7.87
C LEU A 410 6.43 -12.35 8.86
N LEU A 411 7.04 -12.82 9.95
CA LEU A 411 7.51 -11.99 11.05
C LEU A 411 8.48 -10.89 10.62
N ASP A 412 9.36 -11.19 9.69
CA ASP A 412 10.41 -10.28 9.23
C ASP A 412 9.99 -9.46 7.99
N ARG A 413 8.74 -9.63 7.51
CA ARG A 413 8.19 -8.85 6.42
C ARG A 413 7.60 -7.53 6.91
N HIS A 414 7.59 -6.55 6.03
CA HIS A 414 6.89 -5.29 6.31
C HIS A 414 5.37 -5.51 6.24
N PRO A 415 4.58 -5.01 7.22
CA PRO A 415 3.13 -5.24 7.26
C PRO A 415 2.36 -4.82 6.00
N TYR A 416 2.81 -3.75 5.32
CA TYR A 416 2.19 -3.30 4.07
C TYR A 416 2.56 -4.12 2.83
N ASP A 417 3.48 -5.09 2.94
CA ASP A 417 3.84 -6.00 1.85
C ASP A 417 3.13 -7.35 1.97
N LEU A 418 2.33 -7.52 3.01
CA LEU A 418 1.48 -8.68 3.25
C LEU A 418 0.21 -8.60 2.38
N SER A 419 -0.31 -9.76 2.00
CA SER A 419 -1.66 -9.88 1.42
C SER A 419 -2.74 -9.44 2.43
N GLY A 420 -3.95 -9.13 1.95
CA GLY A 420 -5.05 -8.70 2.82
C GLY A 420 -5.36 -9.67 3.95
N GLY A 421 -5.40 -10.97 3.67
CA GLY A 421 -5.60 -12.01 4.68
C GLY A 421 -4.45 -12.14 5.68
N GLU A 422 -3.19 -12.01 5.21
CA GLU A 422 -2.01 -12.00 6.08
C GLU A 422 -1.99 -10.77 6.99
N GLN A 423 -2.39 -9.60 6.49
CA GLN A 423 -2.56 -8.39 7.29
C GLN A 423 -3.63 -8.58 8.37
N GLN A 424 -4.75 -9.21 8.03
CA GLN A 424 -5.84 -9.49 8.97
C GLN A 424 -5.37 -10.42 10.10
N ARG A 425 -4.60 -11.47 9.76
CA ARG A 425 -4.00 -12.38 10.75
C ARG A 425 -3.01 -11.68 11.68
N ALA A 426 -2.15 -10.84 11.13
CA ALA A 426 -1.19 -10.07 11.92
C ALA A 426 -1.87 -9.06 12.85
N ALA A 427 -2.91 -8.38 12.36
CA ALA A 427 -3.70 -7.45 13.15
C ALA A 427 -4.47 -8.16 14.28
N LEU A 428 -5.06 -9.32 14.00
CA LEU A 428 -5.70 -10.16 15.00
C LEU A 428 -4.72 -10.56 16.11
N ALA A 429 -3.54 -11.07 15.74
CA ALA A 429 -2.49 -11.43 16.69
C ALA A 429 -2.13 -10.23 17.60
N LYS A 430 -1.98 -9.04 17.01
CA LYS A 430 -1.68 -7.81 17.73
C LYS A 430 -2.76 -7.44 18.75
N VAL A 431 -4.04 -7.53 18.36
CA VAL A 431 -5.17 -7.24 19.25
C VAL A 431 -5.29 -8.28 20.38
N LEU A 432 -5.08 -9.56 20.09
CA LEU A 432 -5.12 -10.63 21.08
C LEU A 432 -4.02 -10.53 22.14
N LEU A 433 -2.86 -9.94 21.80
CA LEU A 433 -1.80 -9.67 22.76
C LEU A 433 -2.22 -8.68 23.87
N LEU A 434 -3.28 -7.90 23.68
CA LEU A 434 -3.88 -7.03 24.71
C LEU A 434 -4.65 -7.81 25.80
N GLU A 435 -4.92 -9.12 25.58
CA GLU A 435 -5.74 -9.97 26.46
C GLU A 435 -7.07 -9.30 26.80
N PRO A 436 -7.92 -9.00 25.81
CA PRO A 436 -9.19 -8.33 26.03
C PRO A 436 -10.21 -9.26 26.71
N GLU A 437 -11.08 -8.70 27.56
CA GLU A 437 -12.26 -9.38 28.10
C GLU A 437 -13.47 -9.25 27.17
N ILE A 438 -13.46 -8.20 26.35
CA ILE A 438 -14.45 -7.92 25.30
C ILE A 438 -13.70 -7.68 24.01
N LEU A 439 -14.05 -8.41 22.95
CA LEU A 439 -13.45 -8.29 21.65
C LEU A 439 -14.47 -7.86 20.61
N LEU A 440 -14.28 -6.67 20.05
CA LEU A 440 -15.06 -6.14 18.93
C LEU A 440 -14.35 -6.45 17.63
N LEU A 441 -15.06 -7.03 16.67
CA LEU A 441 -14.52 -7.50 15.41
C LEU A 441 -15.31 -6.87 14.24
N ASP A 442 -14.65 -6.06 13.42
CA ASP A 442 -15.24 -5.42 12.24
C ASP A 442 -14.80 -6.14 10.95
N GLU A 443 -15.69 -6.97 10.39
CA GLU A 443 -15.45 -7.78 9.18
C GLU A 443 -14.17 -8.65 9.24
N PRO A 444 -13.96 -9.42 10.32
CA PRO A 444 -12.70 -10.11 10.56
C PRO A 444 -12.43 -11.28 9.58
N THR A 445 -13.46 -11.83 8.94
CA THR A 445 -13.36 -12.96 7.99
C THR A 445 -13.04 -12.53 6.58
N LYS A 446 -12.98 -11.21 6.33
CA LYS A 446 -12.70 -10.65 5.01
C LYS A 446 -11.28 -11.00 4.56
N GLY A 447 -11.16 -11.56 3.34
CA GLY A 447 -9.87 -11.96 2.77
C GLY A 447 -9.22 -13.19 3.41
N LEU A 448 -9.90 -13.86 4.37
CA LEU A 448 -9.45 -15.13 4.93
C LEU A 448 -9.89 -16.29 4.03
N ASP A 449 -8.98 -17.22 3.78
CA ASP A 449 -9.33 -18.48 3.13
C ASP A 449 -10.11 -19.42 4.06
N ALA A 450 -10.73 -20.46 3.48
CA ALA A 450 -11.61 -21.36 4.20
C ALA A 450 -10.89 -22.13 5.33
N GLU A 451 -9.62 -22.47 5.14
CA GLU A 451 -8.82 -23.18 6.13
C GLU A 451 -8.52 -22.28 7.33
N PHE A 452 -8.10 -21.02 7.07
CA PHE A 452 -7.84 -20.10 8.16
C PHE A 452 -9.14 -19.64 8.86
N LYS A 453 -10.28 -19.59 8.16
CA LYS A 453 -11.59 -19.36 8.81
C LYS A 453 -11.90 -20.41 9.89
N GLN A 454 -11.54 -21.66 9.66
CA GLN A 454 -11.67 -22.70 10.69
C GLN A 454 -10.74 -22.44 11.88
N THR A 455 -9.47 -22.12 11.61
CA THR A 455 -8.50 -21.77 12.67
C THR A 455 -9.00 -20.54 13.46
N PHE A 456 -9.51 -19.52 12.76
CA PHE A 456 -10.09 -18.32 13.38
C PHE A 456 -11.28 -18.67 14.27
N ALA A 457 -12.19 -19.52 13.81
CA ALA A 457 -13.31 -20.00 14.63
C ALA A 457 -12.86 -20.71 15.91
N LEU A 458 -11.83 -21.55 15.81
CA LEU A 458 -11.25 -22.24 16.98
C LEU A 458 -10.64 -21.24 17.97
N ILE A 459 -9.94 -20.19 17.49
CA ILE A 459 -9.42 -19.10 18.32
C ILE A 459 -10.58 -18.43 19.05
N LEU A 460 -11.66 -18.06 18.33
CA LEU A 460 -12.83 -17.42 18.96
C LEU A 460 -13.50 -18.33 20.00
N ARG A 461 -13.66 -19.62 19.71
CA ARG A 461 -14.22 -20.60 20.66
C ARG A 461 -13.35 -20.76 21.91
N THR A 462 -12.03 -20.73 21.74
CA THR A 462 -11.11 -20.78 22.88
C THR A 462 -11.24 -19.54 23.75
N LEU A 463 -11.34 -18.34 23.15
CA LEU A 463 -11.57 -17.09 23.87
C LEU A 463 -12.92 -17.11 24.62
N LEU A 464 -13.97 -17.60 23.98
CA LEU A 464 -15.29 -17.76 24.62
C LEU A 464 -15.23 -18.69 25.83
N ARG A 465 -14.52 -19.82 25.73
CA ARG A 465 -14.30 -20.75 26.87
C ARG A 465 -13.52 -20.08 28.01
N GLN A 466 -12.65 -19.13 27.70
CA GLN A 466 -11.92 -18.31 28.67
C GLN A 466 -12.77 -17.17 29.26
N GLY A 467 -14.04 -17.03 28.84
CA GLY A 467 -14.96 -16.02 29.30
C GLY A 467 -14.90 -14.68 28.57
N VAL A 468 -14.15 -14.59 27.45
CA VAL A 468 -14.13 -13.40 26.60
C VAL A 468 -15.45 -13.28 25.85
N SER A 469 -16.02 -12.07 25.82
CA SER A 469 -17.26 -11.76 25.11
C SER A 469 -16.94 -11.20 23.72
N LEU A 470 -17.65 -11.67 22.69
CA LEU A 470 -17.38 -11.34 21.28
C LEU A 470 -18.57 -10.64 20.64
N LEU A 471 -18.33 -9.48 20.04
CA LEU A 471 -19.26 -8.81 19.14
C LEU A 471 -18.62 -8.70 17.77
N MET A 472 -19.19 -9.38 16.79
CA MET A 472 -18.67 -9.42 15.43
C MET A 472 -19.65 -8.81 14.45
N VAL A 473 -19.23 -7.80 13.72
CA VAL A 473 -19.89 -7.35 12.51
C VAL A 473 -19.37 -8.20 11.36
N SER A 474 -20.26 -8.82 10.58
CA SER A 474 -19.84 -9.63 9.44
C SER A 474 -20.90 -9.72 8.36
N HIS A 475 -20.44 -9.94 7.12
CA HIS A 475 -21.25 -10.35 5.97
C HIS A 475 -21.14 -11.86 5.67
N ASP A 476 -20.34 -12.59 6.44
CA ASP A 476 -20.16 -14.03 6.30
C ASP A 476 -21.26 -14.78 7.03
N VAL A 477 -22.39 -14.96 6.33
CA VAL A 477 -23.60 -15.60 6.84
C VAL A 477 -23.31 -17.05 7.28
N GLU A 478 -22.52 -17.79 6.50
CA GLU A 478 -22.16 -19.17 6.79
C GLU A 478 -21.34 -19.28 8.09
N PHE A 479 -20.37 -18.39 8.28
CA PHE A 479 -19.56 -18.32 9.48
C PHE A 479 -20.40 -17.99 10.73
N CYS A 480 -21.28 -16.98 10.62
CA CYS A 480 -22.15 -16.57 11.72
C CYS A 480 -23.17 -17.68 12.09
N ALA A 481 -23.75 -18.33 11.08
CA ALA A 481 -24.71 -19.41 11.30
C ALA A 481 -24.10 -20.60 12.09
N ARG A 482 -22.80 -20.85 11.86
CA ARG A 482 -22.09 -21.98 12.46
C ARG A 482 -21.54 -21.70 13.86
N TYR A 483 -21.07 -20.48 14.12
CA TYR A 483 -20.25 -20.19 15.30
C TYR A 483 -20.83 -19.16 16.27
N ALA A 484 -21.78 -18.33 15.86
CA ALA A 484 -22.40 -17.36 16.75
C ALA A 484 -23.36 -18.03 17.75
N HIS A 485 -23.50 -17.46 18.93
CA HIS A 485 -24.52 -17.85 19.92
C HIS A 485 -25.84 -17.14 19.66
N ARG A 486 -25.77 -15.89 19.15
CA ARG A 486 -26.91 -15.07 18.77
C ARG A 486 -26.56 -14.22 17.56
N CYS A 487 -27.53 -14.09 16.66
CA CYS A 487 -27.43 -13.25 15.48
C CYS A 487 -28.44 -12.10 15.61
N ALA A 488 -28.03 -10.89 15.20
CA ALA A 488 -28.89 -9.71 15.15
C ALA A 488 -28.86 -9.09 13.76
N LEU A 489 -30.01 -8.72 13.21
CA LEU A 489 -30.16 -8.02 11.94
C LEU A 489 -30.16 -6.52 12.17
N PHE A 490 -29.16 -5.86 11.63
CA PHE A 490 -29.01 -4.40 11.66
C PHE A 490 -29.55 -3.78 10.37
N PHE A 491 -30.55 -2.92 10.50
CA PHE A 491 -31.18 -2.24 9.37
C PHE A 491 -31.58 -0.82 9.76
N ASP A 492 -31.40 0.13 8.89
CA ASP A 492 -31.73 1.56 9.06
C ASP A 492 -31.27 2.16 10.41
N GLY A 493 -30.03 1.85 10.82
CA GLY A 493 -29.44 2.44 12.02
C GLY A 493 -29.77 1.76 13.35
N GLY A 494 -30.54 0.66 13.36
CA GLY A 494 -30.91 -0.07 14.56
C GLY A 494 -30.97 -1.58 14.40
N VAL A 495 -31.15 -2.33 15.50
CA VAL A 495 -31.37 -3.77 15.49
C VAL A 495 -32.87 -4.04 15.33
N VAL A 496 -33.22 -4.78 14.26
CA VAL A 496 -34.61 -5.10 13.92
C VAL A 496 -35.06 -6.42 14.57
N THR A 497 -34.20 -7.42 14.60
CA THR A 497 -34.47 -8.74 15.17
C THR A 497 -33.20 -9.38 15.68
N GLU A 498 -33.32 -10.17 16.73
CA GLU A 498 -32.25 -11.00 17.27
C GLU A 498 -32.77 -12.36 17.70
N ALA A 499 -32.05 -13.43 17.36
CA ALA A 499 -32.41 -14.81 17.71
C ALA A 499 -31.17 -15.72 17.73
N ALA A 500 -31.32 -16.95 18.19
CA ALA A 500 -30.36 -18.02 18.01
C ALA A 500 -30.17 -18.30 16.51
N PRO A 501 -28.97 -18.75 16.04
CA PRO A 501 -28.70 -18.89 14.62
C PRO A 501 -29.72 -19.70 13.84
N ARG A 502 -30.16 -20.84 14.36
CA ARG A 502 -31.17 -21.69 13.70
C ARG A 502 -32.51 -20.97 13.52
N ASP A 503 -32.97 -20.30 14.51
CA ASP A 503 -34.26 -19.56 14.46
C ASP A 503 -34.12 -18.30 13.58
N PHE A 504 -32.96 -17.61 13.66
CA PHE A 504 -32.67 -16.45 12.86
C PHE A 504 -32.64 -16.78 11.35
N PHE A 505 -31.83 -17.76 10.93
CA PHE A 505 -31.65 -18.07 9.52
C PHE A 505 -32.78 -18.89 8.90
N SER A 506 -33.49 -19.73 9.67
CA SER A 506 -34.66 -20.44 9.17
C SER A 506 -35.86 -19.51 8.94
N GLY A 507 -35.98 -18.45 9.72
CA GLY A 507 -37.01 -17.42 9.58
C GLY A 507 -36.84 -16.47 8.40
N ASN A 508 -35.63 -16.39 7.82
CA ASN A 508 -35.33 -15.51 6.70
C ASN A 508 -35.33 -16.25 5.35
N SER A 509 -35.83 -15.60 4.27
CA SER A 509 -35.89 -16.21 2.94
C SER A 509 -34.64 -15.94 2.10
N PHE A 510 -34.09 -14.73 2.18
CA PHE A 510 -32.92 -14.30 1.39
C PHE A 510 -31.66 -14.16 2.23
N TYR A 511 -31.79 -13.66 3.46
CA TYR A 511 -30.69 -13.49 4.40
C TYR A 511 -30.47 -14.79 5.20
N THR A 512 -30.14 -15.87 4.48
CA THR A 512 -29.94 -17.21 5.03
C THR A 512 -28.84 -17.95 4.30
N THR A 513 -28.38 -19.06 4.83
CA THR A 513 -27.30 -19.88 4.28
C THR A 513 -27.72 -20.62 3.01
N ALA A 514 -26.75 -21.05 2.21
CA ALA A 514 -26.99 -21.91 1.04
C ALA A 514 -27.57 -23.26 1.46
N ALA A 515 -27.06 -23.85 2.55
CA ALA A 515 -27.55 -25.09 3.12
C ALA A 515 -29.04 -25.02 3.50
N ASN A 516 -29.47 -23.94 4.16
CA ASN A 516 -30.88 -23.73 4.48
C ASN A 516 -31.74 -23.59 3.23
N ARG A 517 -31.31 -22.81 2.23
CA ARG A 517 -32.04 -22.67 0.93
C ARG A 517 -32.23 -24.03 0.24
N MET A 518 -31.30 -24.97 0.38
CA MET A 518 -31.38 -26.31 -0.17
C MET A 518 -32.33 -27.21 0.63
N ALA A 519 -32.18 -27.21 1.97
CA ALA A 519 -32.82 -28.20 2.85
C ALA A 519 -34.22 -27.77 3.37
N ARG A 520 -34.58 -26.47 3.31
CA ARG A 520 -35.74 -25.91 3.99
C ARG A 520 -37.09 -26.56 3.68
N SER A 521 -37.24 -27.21 2.52
CA SER A 521 -38.47 -27.93 2.19
C SER A 521 -38.58 -29.31 2.85
N LEU A 522 -37.49 -29.84 3.39
CA LEU A 522 -37.36 -31.14 4.03
C LEU A 522 -37.13 -31.01 5.55
N GLU A 523 -36.18 -30.13 5.89
CA GLU A 523 -35.78 -29.82 7.28
C GLU A 523 -35.54 -28.29 7.42
N PRO A 524 -36.56 -27.50 7.74
CA PRO A 524 -36.48 -26.03 7.77
C PRO A 524 -35.40 -25.48 8.73
N ARG A 525 -35.11 -26.20 9.82
CA ARG A 525 -34.16 -25.76 10.86
C ARG A 525 -32.71 -26.18 10.57
N ALA A 526 -32.43 -26.88 9.47
CA ALA A 526 -31.07 -27.14 9.03
C ALA A 526 -30.48 -25.87 8.40
N VAL A 527 -29.52 -25.24 9.07
CA VAL A 527 -28.96 -23.96 8.63
C VAL A 527 -27.51 -24.04 8.20
N THR A 528 -26.78 -25.07 8.63
CA THR A 528 -25.38 -25.26 8.23
C THR A 528 -25.25 -26.47 7.29
N PRO A 529 -24.20 -26.51 6.43
CA PRO A 529 -23.91 -27.73 5.67
C PRO A 529 -23.73 -28.95 6.57
N GLU A 530 -23.16 -28.79 7.74
CA GLU A 530 -22.94 -29.84 8.74
C GLU A 530 -24.26 -30.38 9.32
N ASP A 531 -25.29 -29.52 9.50
CA ASP A 531 -26.64 -29.94 9.90
C ASP A 531 -27.22 -30.88 8.85
N VAL A 532 -27.11 -30.49 7.56
CA VAL A 532 -27.65 -31.30 6.46
C VAL A 532 -26.86 -32.59 6.28
N MET A 533 -25.51 -32.55 6.41
CA MET A 533 -24.67 -33.74 6.37
C MET A 533 -25.08 -34.73 7.47
N ALA A 534 -25.24 -34.26 8.70
CA ALA A 534 -25.67 -35.07 9.83
C ALA A 534 -27.06 -35.67 9.61
N ALA A 535 -28.03 -34.89 9.12
CA ALA A 535 -29.38 -35.35 8.81
C ALA A 535 -29.39 -36.41 7.71
N CYS A 536 -28.48 -36.33 6.74
CA CYS A 536 -28.29 -37.35 5.72
C CYS A 536 -27.52 -38.61 6.23
N GLY A 537 -27.08 -38.64 7.49
CA GLY A 537 -26.22 -39.71 8.01
C GLY A 537 -24.83 -39.74 7.40
N GLY A 538 -24.39 -38.61 6.82
CA GLY A 538 -23.09 -38.46 6.18
C GLY A 538 -21.97 -38.13 7.17
N THR A 539 -20.73 -38.19 6.69
CA THR A 539 -19.54 -37.87 7.48
C THR A 539 -19.39 -36.37 7.62
N VAL A 540 -19.51 -35.87 8.85
CA VAL A 540 -19.23 -34.45 9.17
C VAL A 540 -17.73 -34.28 9.37
N PRO A 541 -17.04 -33.35 8.65
CA PRO A 541 -15.63 -33.11 8.83
C PRO A 541 -15.30 -32.68 10.26
N ALA A 542 -14.31 -33.34 10.89
CA ALA A 542 -13.81 -32.93 12.21
C ALA A 542 -13.10 -31.59 12.12
N GLU A 543 -13.28 -30.75 13.14
CA GLU A 543 -12.53 -29.51 13.24
C GLU A 543 -11.07 -29.81 13.60
N PRO A 544 -10.08 -29.16 12.95
CA PRO A 544 -8.68 -29.37 13.27
C PRO A 544 -8.41 -28.92 14.72
N PRO A 545 -7.59 -29.64 15.51
CA PRO A 545 -7.22 -29.19 16.85
C PRO A 545 -6.37 -27.91 16.77
N LEU A 546 -6.42 -27.07 17.80
CA LEU A 546 -5.47 -25.97 17.96
C LEU A 546 -4.07 -26.56 18.20
N PRO A 547 -2.99 -25.88 17.73
CA PRO A 547 -1.63 -26.31 18.01
C PRO A 547 -1.41 -26.40 19.54
N GLU A 548 -1.11 -27.58 20.04
CA GLU A 548 -0.77 -27.80 21.46
C GLU A 548 0.69 -27.44 21.72
N ASP A 549 1.59 -27.80 20.81
CA ASP A 549 2.99 -27.44 20.85
C ASP A 549 3.20 -26.09 20.16
N ILE A 550 3.66 -25.13 20.95
CA ILE A 550 4.00 -23.79 20.46
C ILE A 550 5.50 -23.77 20.18
N PRO A 551 5.92 -23.74 18.91
CA PRO A 551 7.34 -23.65 18.59
C PRO A 551 7.92 -22.33 19.13
N PRO A 552 9.18 -22.31 19.51
CA PRO A 552 9.85 -21.06 19.87
C PRO A 552 9.81 -20.10 18.69
N LEU A 553 9.78 -18.79 18.97
CA LEU A 553 9.82 -17.78 17.92
C LEU A 553 11.03 -18.08 17.01
N PRO A 554 10.80 -18.13 15.67
CA PRO A 554 11.91 -18.19 14.75
C PRO A 554 12.91 -17.08 15.07
N GLU A 555 14.20 -17.43 15.09
CA GLU A 555 15.25 -16.41 15.24
C GLU A 555 15.00 -15.33 14.19
N ALA A 556 15.10 -14.06 14.60
CA ALA A 556 15.03 -12.97 13.64
C ALA A 556 16.07 -13.27 12.57
N ARG A 557 15.69 -13.29 11.29
CA ARG A 557 16.66 -13.29 10.19
C ARG A 557 17.67 -12.24 10.58
N GLU A 558 18.93 -12.65 10.80
CA GLU A 558 19.99 -11.75 11.23
C GLU A 558 19.96 -10.48 10.34
N GLU A 559 19.23 -9.48 10.79
CA GLU A 559 19.72 -8.14 10.56
C GLU A 559 21.06 -8.14 11.26
N THR A 560 22.12 -8.15 10.48
CA THR A 560 23.51 -8.11 10.93
C THR A 560 23.65 -7.76 12.41
N PRO A 561 24.37 -8.59 13.21
CA PRO A 561 24.35 -8.58 14.68
C PRO A 561 24.40 -7.15 15.20
N ASP A 562 23.68 -6.88 16.29
CA ASP A 562 23.52 -5.56 16.93
C ASP A 562 24.84 -4.77 16.92
N TRP A 563 25.12 -4.15 15.76
CA TRP A 563 26.33 -3.38 15.57
C TRP A 563 26.22 -2.11 16.40
N LYS A 564 26.69 -2.19 17.63
CA LYS A 564 26.87 -1.02 18.47
C LYS A 564 28.07 -0.25 17.94
N PRO A 565 27.88 1.00 17.49
CA PRO A 565 29.01 1.78 17.02
C PRO A 565 30.08 1.81 18.12
N PRO A 566 31.35 1.53 17.80
CA PRO A 566 32.42 1.55 18.79
C PRO A 566 32.38 2.90 19.49
N ARG A 567 32.48 2.88 20.82
CA ARG A 567 32.51 4.11 21.62
C ARG A 567 33.62 4.99 21.08
N LEU A 568 33.35 6.26 20.81
CA LEU A 568 34.37 7.21 20.39
C LEU A 568 35.44 7.29 21.46
N PRO A 569 36.73 7.13 21.12
CA PRO A 569 37.81 7.27 22.08
C PRO A 569 37.81 8.69 22.68
N LEU A 570 38.24 8.81 23.91
CA LEU A 570 38.20 10.06 24.70
C LEU A 570 38.84 11.24 23.96
N TRP A 571 40.00 10.99 23.29
CA TRP A 571 40.67 12.03 22.51
C TRP A 571 39.83 12.60 21.34
N ARG A 572 39.03 11.76 20.67
CA ARG A 572 38.10 12.21 19.62
C ARG A 572 36.93 13.02 20.18
N LYS A 573 36.46 12.65 21.38
CA LYS A 573 35.43 13.44 22.07
C LYS A 573 35.97 14.81 22.48
N ALA A 574 37.18 14.84 22.99
CA ALA A 574 37.86 16.09 23.36
C ALA A 574 38.11 16.98 22.10
N LEU A 575 38.59 16.37 21.01
CA LEU A 575 38.80 17.08 19.75
C LEU A 575 37.46 17.65 19.18
N ALA A 576 36.39 16.88 19.25
CA ALA A 576 35.07 17.34 18.83
C ALA A 576 34.55 18.48 19.70
N ALA A 577 34.75 18.39 21.03
CA ALA A 577 34.35 19.43 21.97
C ALA A 577 35.13 20.74 21.73
N VAL A 578 36.44 20.66 21.58
CA VAL A 578 37.32 21.82 21.35
C VAL A 578 37.02 22.48 19.99
N SER A 579 36.92 21.66 18.91
CA SER A 579 36.63 22.19 17.58
C SER A 579 35.22 22.77 17.48
N GLY A 580 34.23 22.15 18.15
CA GLY A 580 32.85 22.66 18.21
C GLY A 580 32.75 23.97 19.01
N ALA A 581 33.41 24.04 20.18
CA ALA A 581 33.45 25.27 20.98
C ALA A 581 34.20 26.40 20.26
N GLY A 582 35.33 26.09 19.61
CA GLY A 582 36.07 27.07 18.81
C GLY A 582 35.26 27.60 17.61
N ALA A 583 34.55 26.71 16.86
CA ALA A 583 33.67 27.12 15.78
C ALA A 583 32.51 28.01 16.29
N MET A 584 31.89 27.65 17.40
CA MET A 584 30.83 28.45 18.03
C MET A 584 31.33 29.82 18.47
N ALA A 585 32.49 29.89 19.08
CA ALA A 585 33.11 31.18 19.50
C ALA A 585 33.39 32.10 18.31
N ILE A 586 33.94 31.55 17.21
CA ILE A 586 34.19 32.31 15.98
C ILE A 586 32.88 32.78 15.35
N PHE A 587 31.86 31.92 15.32
CA PHE A 587 30.53 32.26 14.79
C PHE A 587 29.90 33.40 15.59
N LEU A 588 29.89 33.33 16.92
CA LEU A 588 29.36 34.36 17.81
C LEU A 588 30.13 35.68 17.68
N TYR A 589 31.46 35.62 17.59
CA TYR A 589 32.27 36.78 17.35
C TYR A 589 31.95 37.45 16.00
N ALA A 590 31.86 36.64 14.93
CA ALA A 590 31.53 37.14 13.61
C ALA A 590 30.11 37.72 13.52
N ALA A 591 29.14 37.13 14.23
CA ALA A 591 27.77 37.57 14.30
C ALA A 591 27.58 38.91 15.04
N ASN A 592 28.49 39.25 15.94
CA ASN A 592 28.47 40.55 16.65
C ASN A 592 28.99 41.71 15.81
N VAL A 593 29.63 41.47 14.67
CA VAL A 593 30.05 42.51 13.73
C VAL A 593 28.84 42.82 12.82
N THR A 594 27.99 43.74 13.25
CA THR A 594 26.74 44.11 12.55
C THR A 594 26.91 45.19 11.50
N ASP A 595 28.02 45.89 11.51
CA ASP A 595 28.27 47.00 10.58
C ASP A 595 29.05 46.57 9.35
N LEU A 596 28.31 46.32 8.25
CA LEU A 596 28.88 45.92 6.96
C LEU A 596 29.80 47.00 6.34
N SER A 597 29.57 48.29 6.69
CA SER A 597 30.37 49.42 6.21
C SER A 597 31.79 49.42 6.80
N ALA A 598 31.99 48.83 7.98
CA ALA A 598 33.29 48.67 8.61
C ALA A 598 34.12 47.52 7.97
N VAL A 599 33.48 46.61 7.28
CA VAL A 599 34.11 45.39 6.70
C VAL A 599 34.50 45.63 5.23
N VAL A 600 33.79 46.54 4.56
CA VAL A 600 33.90 46.81 3.09
C VAL A 600 34.00 48.28 2.85
N ASP A 601 35.04 48.75 2.12
CA ASP A 601 35.22 50.08 1.66
C ASP A 601 35.23 50.15 0.13
N LYS A 602 35.13 51.34 -0.48
CA LYS A 602 35.15 51.55 -1.94
C LYS A 602 36.34 50.89 -2.69
N GLY A 603 37.37 50.52 -1.94
CA GLY A 603 38.53 49.81 -2.44
C GLY A 603 38.55 48.31 -2.25
N GLY A 604 37.54 47.70 -1.63
CA GLY A 604 37.46 46.25 -1.31
C GLY A 604 37.40 45.97 0.19
N LEU A 605 37.90 44.81 0.62
CA LEU A 605 37.92 44.42 2.03
C LEU A 605 38.86 45.30 2.85
N THR A 606 38.35 45.86 3.93
CA THR A 606 39.16 46.57 4.95
C THR A 606 40.05 45.57 5.71
N ALA A 607 40.98 46.06 6.54
CA ALA A 607 41.80 45.21 7.41
C ALA A 607 40.93 44.37 8.36
N LEU A 608 39.75 44.87 8.77
CA LEU A 608 38.76 44.12 9.55
C LEU A 608 38.11 43.03 8.70
N GLY A 609 37.79 43.31 7.43
CA GLY A 609 37.23 42.36 6.49
C GLY A 609 38.21 41.21 6.17
N GLN A 610 39.49 41.50 6.03
CA GLN A 610 40.55 40.47 5.87
C GLN A 610 40.67 39.59 7.10
N LYS A 611 40.57 40.16 8.31
CA LYS A 611 40.53 39.38 9.57
C LYS A 611 39.30 38.47 9.62
N GLN A 612 38.14 38.96 9.21
CA GLN A 612 36.92 38.16 9.15
C GLN A 612 37.05 37.00 8.16
N LEU A 613 37.57 37.25 6.97
CA LEU A 613 37.84 36.20 5.99
C LEU A 613 38.74 35.08 6.59
N ALA A 614 39.83 35.48 7.25
CA ALA A 614 40.70 34.55 7.94
C ALA A 614 39.96 33.73 9.03
N LEU A 615 39.11 34.36 9.82
CA LEU A 615 38.30 33.75 10.83
C LEU A 615 37.28 32.75 10.22
N TYR A 616 36.68 33.08 9.08
CA TYR A 616 35.77 32.19 8.38
C TYR A 616 36.48 30.95 7.81
N LEU A 617 37.70 31.10 7.30
CA LEU A 617 38.53 29.96 6.89
C LEU A 617 38.88 29.06 8.07
N VAL A 618 39.23 29.63 9.24
CA VAL A 618 39.46 28.89 10.47
C VAL A 618 38.17 28.20 10.95
N PHE A 619 37.03 28.86 10.88
CA PHE A 619 35.71 28.27 11.19
C PHE A 619 35.41 27.07 10.31
N CYS A 620 35.62 27.17 9.00
CA CYS A 620 35.45 26.02 8.09
C CYS A 620 36.40 24.88 8.43
N GLY A 621 37.67 25.18 8.76
CA GLY A 621 38.66 24.20 9.21
C GLY A 621 38.22 23.48 10.50
N LEU A 622 37.72 24.24 11.48
CA LEU A 622 37.20 23.68 12.74
C LEU A 622 35.95 22.82 12.53
N LEU A 623 35.04 23.21 11.65
CA LEU A 623 33.88 22.37 11.26
C LEU A 623 34.31 21.08 10.59
N LEU A 624 35.32 21.13 9.73
CA LEU A 624 35.88 19.92 9.09
C LEU A 624 36.50 18.99 10.14
N ILE A 625 37.29 19.53 11.09
CA ILE A 625 37.87 18.77 12.20
C ILE A 625 36.76 18.18 13.06
N LEU A 626 35.72 18.95 13.37
CA LEU A 626 34.56 18.47 14.13
C LEU A 626 33.86 17.31 13.40
N ALA A 627 33.62 17.45 12.09
CA ALA A 627 33.01 16.41 11.28
C ALA A 627 33.86 15.11 11.24
N LEU A 628 35.18 15.23 11.11
CA LEU A 628 36.11 14.10 11.13
C LEU A 628 36.19 13.46 12.54
N ALA A 629 36.12 14.27 13.61
CA ALA A 629 36.17 13.78 14.98
C ALA A 629 34.90 13.03 15.38
N ILE A 630 33.72 13.52 14.98
CA ILE A 630 32.43 12.88 15.24
C ILE A 630 32.18 11.72 14.26
N GLY A 631 32.81 11.71 13.09
CA GLY A 631 32.63 10.70 12.03
C GLY A 631 32.80 9.28 12.60
N ARG A 632 31.70 8.62 12.92
CA ARG A 632 31.66 7.22 13.35
C ARG A 632 31.76 6.32 12.14
N ARG A 633 32.44 5.18 12.27
CA ARG A 633 32.23 4.07 11.33
C ARG A 633 30.75 3.73 11.39
N SER A 634 30.05 3.92 10.32
CA SER A 634 28.68 3.54 10.20
C SER A 634 28.52 2.02 10.24
N ARG A 635 27.33 1.59 10.61
CA ARG A 635 26.84 0.24 10.34
C ARG A 635 27.18 -0.11 8.89
N PRO A 636 27.86 -1.23 8.60
CA PRO A 636 27.96 -1.66 7.21
C PRO A 636 26.53 -1.71 6.66
N PRO A 637 26.23 -1.18 5.46
CA PRO A 637 24.91 -1.29 4.90
C PRO A 637 24.53 -2.76 4.98
N ALA A 638 23.32 -3.05 5.49
CA ALA A 638 22.72 -4.36 5.32
C ALA A 638 22.97 -4.70 3.86
N GLN A 639 23.61 -5.82 3.59
CA GLN A 639 23.95 -6.25 2.25
C GLN A 639 22.63 -6.59 1.53
N VAL A 640 21.87 -5.58 1.17
CA VAL A 640 21.13 -5.63 -0.08
C VAL A 640 22.25 -5.58 -1.12
N GLN A 641 22.73 -6.73 -1.51
CA GLN A 641 23.54 -6.89 -2.69
C GLN A 641 22.63 -6.60 -3.90
N LEU A 642 22.26 -5.33 -4.05
CA LEU A 642 22.05 -4.83 -5.38
C LEU A 642 23.40 -5.08 -6.06
N PRO A 643 23.47 -5.84 -7.14
CA PRO A 643 24.69 -6.00 -7.86
C PRO A 643 25.19 -4.58 -8.16
N VAL A 644 26.22 -4.15 -7.46
CA VAL A 644 26.96 -2.96 -7.82
C VAL A 644 27.68 -3.38 -9.11
N GLU A 645 26.93 -3.42 -10.20
CA GLU A 645 27.54 -3.44 -11.50
C GLU A 645 28.46 -2.24 -11.52
N LYS A 646 29.76 -2.51 -11.54
CA LYS A 646 30.79 -1.53 -11.89
C LYS A 646 30.58 -1.13 -13.36
N ARG A 647 29.42 -0.55 -13.66
CA ARG A 647 29.13 -0.02 -14.99
C ARG A 647 30.05 1.14 -15.19
N LYS A 648 30.98 0.99 -16.11
CA LYS A 648 31.65 2.13 -16.75
C LYS A 648 30.55 3.11 -17.15
N LEU A 649 30.68 4.38 -16.77
CA LEU A 649 29.78 5.44 -17.22
C LEU A 649 29.52 5.27 -18.72
N SER A 650 28.24 5.14 -19.08
CA SER A 650 27.91 5.00 -20.50
C SER A 650 28.38 6.29 -21.22
N ARG A 651 28.73 6.21 -22.49
CA ARG A 651 29.07 7.40 -23.29
C ARG A 651 27.97 8.45 -23.22
N ARG A 652 26.68 8.01 -23.09
CA ARG A 652 25.52 8.90 -22.93
C ARG A 652 25.52 9.63 -21.58
N THR A 653 25.83 8.95 -20.48
CA THR A 653 25.94 9.59 -19.15
C THR A 653 27.11 10.56 -19.08
N THR A 654 28.21 10.27 -19.74
CA THR A 654 29.37 11.18 -19.84
C THR A 654 29.02 12.42 -20.67
N ALA A 655 28.30 12.24 -21.80
CA ALA A 655 27.81 13.34 -22.63
C ALA A 655 26.80 14.22 -21.88
N ALA A 656 25.89 13.60 -21.13
CA ALA A 656 24.94 14.31 -20.27
C ALA A 656 25.64 15.15 -19.20
N ALA A 657 26.66 14.59 -18.53
CA ALA A 657 27.46 15.32 -17.56
C ALA A 657 28.21 16.52 -18.18
N ALA A 658 28.81 16.30 -19.36
CA ALA A 658 29.48 17.35 -20.09
C ALA A 658 28.50 18.46 -20.53
N SER A 659 27.30 18.11 -20.98
CA SER A 659 26.26 19.07 -21.36
C SER A 659 25.86 19.95 -20.19
N ILE A 660 25.62 19.38 -19.01
CA ILE A 660 25.25 20.11 -17.78
C ILE A 660 26.39 21.07 -17.38
N LEU A 661 27.63 20.57 -17.39
CA LEU A 661 28.79 21.34 -16.91
C LEU A 661 29.22 22.45 -17.84
N LEU A 662 28.98 22.33 -19.17
CA LEU A 662 29.44 23.30 -20.18
C LEU A 662 28.30 24.18 -20.69
N LEU A 663 27.16 23.61 -21.07
CA LEU A 663 26.13 24.36 -21.78
C LEU A 663 25.41 25.34 -20.85
N ILE A 664 25.00 24.88 -19.66
CA ILE A 664 24.25 25.73 -18.73
C ILE A 664 25.04 26.94 -18.24
N PRO A 665 26.32 26.82 -17.81
CA PRO A 665 27.16 28.00 -17.54
C PRO A 665 27.26 28.96 -18.69
N VAL A 666 27.39 28.47 -19.94
CA VAL A 666 27.43 29.32 -21.14
C VAL A 666 26.10 30.07 -21.31
N THR A 667 24.97 29.38 -21.19
CA THR A 667 23.62 29.99 -21.26
C THR A 667 23.44 31.04 -20.20
N LEU A 668 23.86 30.79 -18.96
CA LEU A 668 23.83 31.76 -17.87
C LEU A 668 24.72 32.96 -18.16
N PHE A 669 25.94 32.76 -18.67
CA PHE A 669 26.86 33.82 -19.04
C PHE A 669 26.31 34.70 -20.19
N VAL A 670 25.73 34.06 -21.23
CA VAL A 670 25.06 34.77 -22.33
C VAL A 670 23.85 35.57 -21.79
N GLY A 671 23.07 34.99 -20.88
CA GLY A 671 21.95 35.70 -20.23
C GLY A 671 22.35 36.95 -19.48
N VAL A 672 23.50 36.94 -18.80
CA VAL A 672 24.04 38.07 -18.08
C VAL A 672 24.69 39.08 -19.06
N TYR A 673 25.61 38.62 -19.93
CA TYR A 673 26.45 39.50 -20.72
C TYR A 673 25.75 40.11 -21.93
N TYR A 674 24.95 39.33 -22.66
CA TYR A 674 24.29 39.81 -23.89
C TYR A 674 22.83 40.26 -23.64
N LEU A 675 22.13 39.68 -22.68
CA LEU A 675 20.73 40.01 -22.39
C LEU A 675 20.56 40.92 -21.19
N ASN A 676 21.64 41.41 -20.58
CA ASN A 676 21.66 42.33 -19.44
C ASN A 676 20.66 41.95 -18.34
N ASN A 677 20.47 40.70 -18.06
CA ASN A 677 19.51 40.15 -17.10
C ASN A 677 18.02 40.52 -17.33
N GLN A 678 17.68 41.19 -18.43
CA GLN A 678 16.30 41.63 -18.67
C GLN A 678 15.34 40.52 -19.07
N ARG A 679 15.86 39.42 -19.59
CA ARG A 679 15.07 38.25 -20.04
C ARG A 679 15.32 36.99 -19.21
N TYR A 680 15.42 37.14 -17.89
CA TYR A 680 15.69 36.01 -16.99
C TYR A 680 14.66 34.88 -17.13
N GLY A 681 13.40 35.17 -17.47
CA GLY A 681 12.39 34.14 -17.73
C GLY A 681 12.74 33.24 -18.91
N LEU A 682 13.23 33.84 -20.03
CA LEU A 682 13.70 33.07 -21.19
C LEU A 682 14.90 32.21 -20.82
N VAL A 683 15.88 32.77 -20.09
CA VAL A 683 17.07 32.05 -19.63
C VAL A 683 16.68 30.89 -18.71
N SER A 684 15.70 31.09 -17.81
CA SER A 684 15.18 30.03 -16.94
C SER A 684 14.58 28.88 -17.73
N VAL A 685 13.80 29.19 -18.78
CA VAL A 685 13.22 28.15 -19.66
C VAL A 685 14.30 27.42 -20.46
N LEU A 686 15.32 28.15 -20.97
CA LEU A 686 16.45 27.52 -21.67
C LEU A 686 17.22 26.57 -20.74
N VAL A 687 17.56 27.02 -19.52
CA VAL A 687 18.21 26.18 -18.51
C VAL A 687 17.36 24.95 -18.17
N LEU A 688 16.03 25.11 -18.08
CA LEU A 688 15.14 23.97 -17.87
C LEU A 688 15.22 22.96 -19.02
N LEU A 689 15.18 23.42 -20.27
CA LEU A 689 15.30 22.56 -21.45
C LEU A 689 16.67 21.84 -21.49
N GLU A 690 17.76 22.55 -21.18
CA GLU A 690 19.10 22.01 -21.06
C GLU A 690 19.22 20.97 -19.94
N CYS A 691 18.51 21.16 -18.81
CA CYS A 691 18.40 20.16 -17.74
C CYS A 691 17.63 18.91 -18.19
N MET A 692 16.60 19.10 -19.00
CA MET A 692 15.77 18.00 -19.50
C MET A 692 16.50 17.17 -20.57
N ALA A 693 17.32 17.78 -21.43
CA ALA A 693 18.01 17.08 -22.51
C ALA A 693 18.87 15.90 -22.04
N PRO A 694 19.76 16.03 -21.03
CA PRO A 694 20.50 14.90 -20.48
C PRO A 694 19.61 13.81 -19.89
N PHE A 695 18.52 14.20 -19.24
CA PHE A 695 17.53 13.27 -18.69
C PHE A 695 16.89 12.45 -19.82
N PHE A 696 16.44 13.07 -20.88
CA PHE A 696 15.89 12.37 -22.05
C PHE A 696 16.92 11.47 -22.75
N LEU A 697 18.17 11.92 -22.91
CA LEU A 697 19.24 11.11 -23.50
C LEU A 697 19.53 9.82 -22.72
N VAL A 698 19.45 9.88 -21.38
CA VAL A 698 19.61 8.69 -20.53
C VAL A 698 18.35 7.85 -20.51
N PHE A 699 17.19 8.51 -20.49
CA PHE A 699 15.86 7.88 -20.42
C PHE A 699 15.52 7.10 -21.69
N GLU A 700 15.85 7.62 -22.88
CA GLU A 700 15.56 6.98 -24.15
C GLU A 700 16.17 5.57 -24.28
N GLY A 701 17.32 5.34 -23.61
CA GLY A 701 17.96 4.03 -23.56
C GLY A 701 17.38 3.02 -22.59
N ARG A 702 16.49 3.42 -21.67
CA ARG A 702 16.01 2.60 -20.52
C ARG A 702 14.57 2.11 -20.63
N ARG A 703 13.75 2.62 -21.55
CA ARG A 703 12.28 2.45 -21.54
C ARG A 703 11.72 2.81 -20.15
N PRO A 704 11.71 4.09 -19.78
CA PRO A 704 11.33 4.55 -18.45
C PRO A 704 9.90 4.15 -18.11
N GLN A 705 9.69 3.69 -16.90
CA GLN A 705 8.35 3.45 -16.41
C GLN A 705 7.72 4.79 -16.01
N ALA A 706 6.42 4.98 -16.30
CA ALA A 706 5.68 6.17 -15.85
C ALA A 706 5.80 6.42 -14.33
N ARG A 707 5.96 5.35 -13.56
CA ARG A 707 6.18 5.38 -12.10
C ARG A 707 7.45 6.13 -11.68
N GLU A 708 8.52 6.11 -12.49
CA GLU A 708 9.75 6.88 -12.19
C GLU A 708 9.49 8.38 -12.26
N LEU A 709 8.74 8.83 -13.29
CA LEU A 709 8.35 10.22 -13.44
C LEU A 709 7.47 10.69 -12.27
N VAL A 710 6.54 9.87 -11.83
CA VAL A 710 5.68 10.17 -10.67
C VAL A 710 6.53 10.35 -9.41
N VAL A 711 7.51 9.48 -9.15
CA VAL A 711 8.39 9.61 -7.98
C VAL A 711 9.20 10.90 -8.03
N ILE A 712 9.74 11.27 -9.19
CA ILE A 712 10.46 12.53 -9.40
C ILE A 712 9.54 13.74 -9.14
N ALA A 713 8.33 13.73 -9.71
CA ALA A 713 7.34 14.80 -9.52
C ALA A 713 6.94 14.97 -8.05
N VAL A 714 6.72 13.87 -7.33
CA VAL A 714 6.41 13.89 -5.89
C VAL A 714 7.57 14.46 -5.08
N LEU A 715 8.82 14.10 -5.39
CA LEU A 715 9.99 14.67 -4.69
C LEU A 715 10.13 16.17 -4.94
N CYS A 716 9.86 16.63 -6.17
CA CYS A 716 9.79 18.07 -6.46
C CYS A 716 8.68 18.75 -5.65
N ALA A 717 7.48 18.18 -5.63
CA ALA A 717 6.34 18.73 -4.88
C ALA A 717 6.64 18.82 -3.38
N ILE A 718 7.23 17.78 -2.77
CA ILE A 718 7.65 17.80 -1.35
C ILE A 718 8.70 18.90 -1.11
N SER A 719 9.65 19.07 -2.03
CA SER A 719 10.69 20.10 -1.93
C SER A 719 10.08 21.50 -1.96
N VAL A 720 9.13 21.77 -2.86
CA VAL A 720 8.41 23.03 -2.99
C VAL A 720 7.52 23.29 -1.77
N ALA A 721 6.75 22.30 -1.33
CA ALA A 721 5.91 22.39 -0.12
C ALA A 721 6.76 22.64 1.14
N GLY A 722 7.92 21.98 1.25
CA GLY A 722 8.87 22.22 2.32
C GLY A 722 9.39 23.68 2.32
N ARG A 723 9.67 24.23 1.15
CA ARG A 723 10.05 25.66 1.06
C ARG A 723 8.91 26.58 1.50
N ALA A 724 7.67 26.23 1.16
CA ALA A 724 6.48 26.97 1.59
C ALA A 724 6.30 26.95 3.11
N ALA A 725 6.41 25.77 3.71
CA ALA A 725 6.25 25.58 5.16
C ALA A 725 7.24 26.41 5.99
N PHE A 726 8.47 26.57 5.48
CA PHE A 726 9.53 27.35 6.14
C PHE A 726 9.74 28.73 5.51
N PHE A 727 8.74 29.28 4.84
CA PHE A 727 8.86 30.55 4.10
C PHE A 727 9.32 31.69 5.00
N MET A 728 8.80 31.82 6.22
CA MET A 728 9.10 32.89 7.17
C MET A 728 10.54 32.85 7.74
N LEU A 729 11.24 31.73 7.60
CA LEU A 729 12.61 31.57 8.10
C LEU A 729 13.62 31.86 6.97
N PRO A 730 14.41 32.96 7.05
CA PRO A 730 15.39 33.28 6.02
C PRO A 730 16.43 32.17 5.88
N GLN A 731 16.68 31.72 4.66
CA GLN A 731 17.65 30.67 4.29
C GLN A 731 17.48 29.29 4.99
N PHE A 732 16.56 29.14 5.95
CA PHE A 732 16.31 27.89 6.65
C PHE A 732 15.24 27.06 5.92
N LYS A 733 15.65 26.36 4.85
CA LYS A 733 14.75 25.65 3.93
C LYS A 733 15.23 24.21 3.69
N PRO A 734 14.33 23.21 3.50
CA PRO A 734 14.70 21.81 3.26
C PRO A 734 15.11 21.49 1.82
N VAL A 735 15.02 22.45 0.86
CA VAL A 735 15.16 22.20 -0.58
C VAL A 735 16.46 21.49 -0.95
N MET A 736 17.60 21.96 -0.41
CA MET A 736 18.91 21.36 -0.68
C MET A 736 19.02 19.94 -0.14
N ALA A 737 18.49 19.70 1.07
CA ALA A 737 18.47 18.38 1.67
C ALA A 737 17.64 17.40 0.81
N MET A 738 16.46 17.84 0.34
CA MET A 738 15.60 17.05 -0.54
C MET A 738 16.26 16.74 -1.89
N THR A 739 16.97 17.72 -2.46
CA THR A 739 17.73 17.56 -3.69
C THR A 739 18.85 16.53 -3.52
N ILE A 740 19.60 16.58 -2.43
CA ILE A 740 20.66 15.61 -2.11
C ILE A 740 20.07 14.20 -1.93
N ILE A 741 19.01 14.06 -1.16
CA ILE A 741 18.30 12.78 -0.96
C ILE A 741 17.85 12.19 -2.31
N SER A 742 17.26 13.02 -3.16
CA SER A 742 16.81 12.62 -4.49
C SER A 742 17.95 12.13 -5.37
N GLY A 743 19.07 12.85 -5.39
CA GLY A 743 20.28 12.46 -6.11
C GLY A 743 20.85 11.14 -5.63
N VAL A 744 20.98 10.96 -4.31
CA VAL A 744 21.48 9.72 -3.71
C VAL A 744 20.58 8.52 -4.00
N ALA A 745 19.25 8.72 -3.97
CA ALA A 745 18.27 7.67 -4.19
C ALA A 745 18.10 7.30 -5.67
N LEU A 746 17.92 8.30 -6.55
CA LEU A 746 17.50 8.10 -7.94
C LEU A 746 18.66 8.24 -8.96
N GLY A 747 19.81 8.76 -8.54
CA GLY A 747 20.96 9.00 -9.42
C GLY A 747 21.14 10.45 -9.79
N GLY A 748 22.28 10.75 -10.46
CA GLY A 748 22.70 12.15 -10.71
C GLY A 748 21.75 12.92 -11.62
N GLU A 749 21.30 12.32 -12.70
CA GLU A 749 20.45 12.95 -13.69
C GLU A 749 19.07 13.33 -13.09
N SER A 750 18.46 12.40 -12.36
CA SER A 750 17.19 12.64 -11.65
C SER A 750 17.36 13.65 -10.52
N GLY A 751 18.50 13.60 -9.80
CA GLY A 751 18.83 14.57 -8.74
C GLY A 751 19.00 15.99 -9.30
N PHE A 752 19.63 16.12 -10.49
CA PHE A 752 19.73 17.40 -11.18
C PHE A 752 18.36 17.97 -11.53
N LEU A 753 17.51 17.14 -12.13
CA LEU A 753 16.17 17.55 -12.54
C LEU A 753 15.30 17.96 -11.34
N VAL A 754 15.32 17.18 -10.25
CA VAL A 754 14.59 17.51 -9.01
C VAL A 754 15.05 18.86 -8.44
N GLY A 755 16.36 19.10 -8.38
CA GLY A 755 16.92 20.37 -7.88
C GLY A 755 16.53 21.56 -8.72
N ALA A 756 16.73 21.47 -10.04
CA ALA A 756 16.43 22.55 -10.98
C ALA A 756 14.93 22.88 -11.04
N LEU A 757 14.08 21.83 -11.18
CA LEU A 757 12.62 22.00 -11.28
C LEU A 757 12.01 22.51 -9.97
N SER A 758 12.48 22.01 -8.81
CA SER A 758 12.03 22.51 -7.51
C SER A 758 12.30 24.01 -7.34
N MET A 759 13.44 24.50 -7.82
CA MET A 759 13.76 25.94 -7.76
C MET A 759 12.90 26.75 -8.72
N LEU A 760 12.70 26.29 -9.96
CA LEU A 760 11.82 26.98 -10.90
C LEU A 760 10.40 27.12 -10.36
N VAL A 761 9.78 25.99 -10.00
CA VAL A 761 8.38 25.97 -9.54
C VAL A 761 8.21 26.76 -8.25
N SER A 762 9.13 26.62 -7.28
CA SER A 762 9.03 27.36 -6.04
C SER A 762 9.25 28.87 -6.22
N ASN A 763 10.14 29.30 -7.14
CA ASN A 763 10.31 30.71 -7.44
C ASN A 763 9.09 31.29 -8.17
N MET A 764 8.39 30.52 -9.00
CA MET A 764 7.10 30.94 -9.58
C MET A 764 6.07 31.27 -8.50
N LEU A 765 6.06 30.51 -7.40
CA LEU A 765 5.11 30.70 -6.30
C LEU A 765 5.52 31.81 -5.33
N PHE A 766 6.83 31.98 -5.07
CA PHE A 766 7.29 32.87 -3.98
C PHE A 766 8.00 34.12 -4.47
N SER A 767 8.77 34.09 -5.54
CA SER A 767 9.41 35.26 -6.16
C SER A 767 10.27 34.83 -7.34
N GLN A 768 9.93 35.25 -8.54
CA GLN A 768 10.76 35.14 -9.74
C GLN A 768 11.73 36.30 -9.86
N GLY A 769 12.95 36.06 -10.29
CA GLY A 769 13.95 37.06 -10.51
C GLY A 769 15.15 36.57 -11.30
N VAL A 770 16.12 37.48 -11.50
CA VAL A 770 17.38 37.20 -12.23
C VAL A 770 18.22 36.09 -11.59
N TRP A 771 17.96 35.80 -10.31
CA TRP A 771 18.63 34.73 -9.56
C TRP A 771 18.08 33.33 -9.88
N THR A 772 16.90 33.20 -10.48
CA THR A 772 16.24 31.91 -10.69
C THR A 772 17.06 30.94 -11.53
N PRO A 773 17.63 31.28 -12.69
CA PRO A 773 18.47 30.37 -13.48
C PRO A 773 19.69 29.89 -12.71
N TRP A 774 20.33 30.78 -11.95
CA TRP A 774 21.49 30.45 -11.14
C TRP A 774 21.16 29.46 -10.02
N GLN A 775 20.04 29.66 -9.34
CA GLN A 775 19.57 28.75 -8.31
C GLN A 775 19.20 27.38 -8.89
N MET A 776 18.56 27.32 -10.06
CA MET A 776 18.27 26.08 -10.79
C MET A 776 19.55 25.30 -11.07
N PHE A 777 20.57 25.97 -11.59
CA PHE A 777 21.87 25.36 -11.87
C PHE A 777 22.55 24.87 -10.58
N CYS A 778 22.62 25.70 -9.53
CA CYS A 778 23.26 25.34 -8.26
C CYS A 778 22.60 24.11 -7.62
N MET A 779 21.28 24.10 -7.49
CA MET A 779 20.59 22.96 -6.92
C MET A 779 20.67 21.72 -7.82
N GLY A 780 20.61 21.91 -9.12
CA GLY A 780 20.80 20.83 -10.07
C GLY A 780 22.17 20.15 -9.94
N ILE A 781 23.25 20.92 -9.93
CA ILE A 781 24.62 20.37 -9.83
C ILE A 781 24.85 19.69 -8.47
N ILE A 782 24.26 20.18 -7.37
CA ILE A 782 24.32 19.55 -6.07
C ILE A 782 23.63 18.17 -6.11
N GLY A 783 22.42 18.09 -6.67
CA GLY A 783 21.71 16.81 -6.86
C GLY A 783 22.46 15.83 -7.75
N PHE A 784 23.07 16.32 -8.84
CA PHE A 784 23.89 15.53 -9.74
C PHE A 784 25.14 14.96 -9.04
N LEU A 785 25.88 15.81 -8.34
CA LEU A 785 27.08 15.39 -7.61
C LEU A 785 26.74 14.40 -6.49
N ALA A 786 25.65 14.64 -5.74
CA ALA A 786 25.16 13.69 -4.76
C ALA A 786 24.92 12.30 -5.39
N GLY A 787 24.20 12.26 -6.49
CA GLY A 787 23.94 11.00 -7.20
C GLY A 787 25.21 10.29 -7.69
N VAL A 788 26.14 11.03 -8.27
CA VAL A 788 27.39 10.46 -8.80
C VAL A 788 28.32 9.96 -7.70
N LEU A 789 28.59 10.79 -6.67
CA LEU A 789 29.57 10.48 -5.62
C LEU A 789 29.14 9.33 -4.73
N PHE A 790 27.86 9.31 -4.34
CA PHE A 790 27.32 8.24 -3.49
C PHE A 790 27.10 6.94 -4.28
N ARG A 791 26.68 7.00 -5.54
CA ARG A 791 26.50 5.81 -6.39
C ARG A 791 27.83 5.15 -6.76
N LYS A 792 28.91 5.91 -6.98
CA LYS A 792 30.25 5.38 -7.22
C LYS A 792 30.93 4.84 -5.96
N GLY A 793 30.29 4.96 -4.78
CA GLY A 793 30.88 4.56 -3.50
C GLY A 793 32.03 5.42 -3.03
N LEU A 794 32.29 6.60 -3.65
CA LEU A 794 33.28 7.58 -3.20
C LEU A 794 32.88 8.17 -1.84
N LEU A 795 31.57 8.37 -1.62
CA LEU A 795 30.99 8.76 -0.34
C LEU A 795 30.08 7.64 0.16
N ARG A 796 30.11 7.37 1.46
CA ARG A 796 29.28 6.36 2.09
C ARG A 796 27.90 6.92 2.42
N ARG A 797 26.84 6.12 2.22
CA ARG A 797 25.44 6.50 2.53
C ARG A 797 25.16 6.47 4.03
N THR A 798 25.82 7.35 4.79
CA THR A 798 25.66 7.48 6.25
C THR A 798 25.20 8.86 6.61
N ARG A 799 24.50 9.02 7.74
CA ARG A 799 24.05 10.35 8.23
C ARG A 799 25.21 11.35 8.27
N GLY A 800 26.36 10.96 8.86
CA GLY A 800 27.52 11.86 8.95
C GLY A 800 28.04 12.28 7.59
N SER A 801 28.16 11.35 6.63
CA SER A 801 28.64 11.66 5.28
C SER A 801 27.68 12.55 4.51
N LEU A 802 26.36 12.27 4.64
CA LEU A 802 25.31 13.09 4.01
C LEU A 802 25.30 14.51 4.56
N CYS A 803 25.37 14.67 5.88
CA CYS A 803 25.41 15.99 6.54
C CYS A 803 26.68 16.77 6.18
N THR A 804 27.84 16.12 6.19
CA THR A 804 29.11 16.75 5.78
C THR A 804 29.06 17.20 4.33
N PHE A 805 28.56 16.33 3.42
CA PHE A 805 28.38 16.66 2.03
C PHE A 805 27.39 17.83 1.84
N GLY A 806 26.27 17.82 2.59
CA GLY A 806 25.28 18.89 2.57
C GLY A 806 25.85 20.24 3.01
N ALA A 807 26.63 20.27 4.09
CA ALA A 807 27.31 21.48 4.55
C ALA A 807 28.34 21.99 3.53
N PHE A 808 29.13 21.08 2.96
CA PHE A 808 30.07 21.40 1.88
C PHE A 808 29.35 22.00 0.65
N CYS A 809 28.23 21.38 0.21
CA CYS A 809 27.46 21.87 -0.91
C CYS A 809 26.87 23.26 -0.65
N ALA A 810 26.40 23.55 0.54
CA ALA A 810 25.83 24.85 0.88
C ALA A 810 26.90 25.97 0.83
N ILE A 811 28.04 25.75 1.42
CA ILE A 811 29.11 26.77 1.52
C ILE A 811 29.92 26.86 0.23
N VAL A 812 30.40 25.73 -0.30
CA VAL A 812 31.38 25.71 -1.39
C VAL A 812 30.71 25.73 -2.76
N ILE A 813 29.63 24.96 -2.97
CA ILE A 813 28.98 24.89 -4.27
C ILE A 813 27.95 26.01 -4.42
N TYR A 814 26.96 26.06 -3.50
CA TYR A 814 25.91 27.06 -3.60
C TYR A 814 26.45 28.47 -3.36
N GLY A 815 27.13 28.68 -2.24
CA GLY A 815 27.78 29.97 -1.94
C GLY A 815 28.86 30.33 -2.96
N GLY A 816 29.66 29.32 -3.39
CA GLY A 816 30.70 29.49 -4.38
C GLY A 816 30.20 29.98 -5.75
N ILE A 817 28.99 29.61 -6.15
CA ILE A 817 28.38 30.02 -7.43
C ILE A 817 27.50 31.25 -7.24
N MET A 818 26.66 31.29 -6.18
CA MET A 818 25.69 32.38 -6.01
C MET A 818 26.32 33.72 -5.60
N ASN A 819 27.43 33.69 -4.84
CA ASN A 819 28.10 34.95 -4.45
C ASN A 819 28.72 35.66 -5.68
N PRO A 820 29.50 35.01 -6.57
CA PRO A 820 29.91 35.62 -7.84
C PRO A 820 28.74 36.00 -8.75
N ALA A 821 27.72 35.13 -8.84
CA ALA A 821 26.53 35.41 -9.62
C ALA A 821 25.83 36.71 -9.14
N SER A 822 25.82 36.95 -7.82
CA SER A 822 25.26 38.20 -7.25
C SER A 822 26.00 39.42 -7.71
N VAL A 823 27.35 39.40 -7.84
CA VAL A 823 28.12 40.51 -8.43
C VAL A 823 27.66 40.73 -9.87
N LEU A 824 27.58 39.69 -10.68
CA LEU A 824 27.14 39.79 -12.07
C LEU A 824 25.71 40.31 -12.22
N MET A 825 24.80 39.89 -11.34
CA MET A 825 23.39 40.30 -11.38
C MET A 825 23.14 41.74 -10.98
N TRP A 826 23.89 42.26 -10.00
CA TRP A 826 23.61 43.54 -9.38
C TRP A 826 24.59 44.66 -9.76
N ALA A 827 25.86 44.30 -9.99
CA ALA A 827 26.91 45.28 -10.26
C ALA A 827 27.37 45.32 -11.74
N GLY A 828 27.00 44.31 -12.52
CA GLY A 828 27.37 44.15 -13.93
C GLY A 828 28.75 43.50 -14.14
N ALA A 829 29.01 43.07 -15.37
CA ALA A 829 30.22 42.34 -15.70
C ALA A 829 31.50 43.17 -15.62
N GLU A 830 31.40 44.48 -15.83
CA GLU A 830 32.54 45.40 -15.78
C GLU A 830 33.11 45.58 -14.37
N THR A 831 32.31 45.28 -13.33
CA THR A 831 32.71 45.43 -11.91
C THR A 831 33.27 44.13 -11.32
N LEU A 832 33.41 43.04 -12.13
CA LEU A 832 33.91 41.75 -11.67
C LEU A 832 35.42 41.78 -11.38
N THR A 833 35.77 42.30 -10.22
CA THR A 833 37.13 42.34 -9.73
C THR A 833 37.32 41.36 -8.60
N TRP A 834 38.56 40.91 -8.36
CA TRP A 834 38.89 40.02 -7.26
C TRP A 834 38.48 40.60 -5.89
N LYS A 835 38.58 41.94 -5.75
CA LYS A 835 38.16 42.65 -4.53
C LYS A 835 36.65 42.61 -4.33
N ALA A 836 35.87 42.83 -5.38
CA ALA A 836 34.42 42.70 -5.34
C ALA A 836 33.98 41.28 -5.02
N LEU A 837 34.57 40.29 -5.65
CA LEU A 837 34.29 38.87 -5.37
C LEU A 837 34.54 38.53 -3.90
N LEU A 838 35.70 38.85 -3.36
CA LEU A 838 36.02 38.62 -1.94
C LEU A 838 35.04 39.33 -1.00
N THR A 839 34.61 40.51 -1.34
CA THR A 839 33.61 41.27 -0.55
C THR A 839 32.28 40.48 -0.48
N TYR A 840 31.77 40.05 -1.61
CA TYR A 840 30.51 39.27 -1.64
C TYR A 840 30.64 37.92 -0.92
N TYR A 841 31.80 37.26 -0.97
CA TYR A 841 32.03 36.05 -0.18
C TYR A 841 32.02 36.31 1.32
N VAL A 842 32.63 37.40 1.78
CA VAL A 842 32.64 37.76 3.20
C VAL A 842 31.25 38.13 3.71
N THR A 843 30.52 38.94 2.94
CA THR A 843 29.16 39.38 3.33
C THR A 843 28.11 38.24 3.18
N GLY A 844 28.28 37.34 2.22
CA GLY A 844 27.40 36.19 2.00
C GLY A 844 27.64 35.03 2.97
N PHE A 845 28.83 34.87 3.52
CA PHE A 845 29.24 33.73 4.32
C PHE A 845 28.34 33.43 5.55
N PRO A 846 27.86 34.41 6.34
CA PRO A 846 26.91 34.13 7.42
C PRO A 846 25.58 33.52 6.93
N VAL A 847 25.12 33.98 5.78
CA VAL A 847 23.91 33.45 5.12
C VAL A 847 24.13 31.99 4.64
N ASP A 848 25.29 31.73 4.04
CA ASP A 848 25.70 30.41 3.62
C ASP A 848 25.81 29.43 4.82
N CYS A 849 26.26 29.91 5.97
CA CYS A 849 26.31 29.12 7.22
C CYS A 849 24.90 28.76 7.72
N VAL A 850 23.94 29.68 7.68
CA VAL A 850 22.54 29.39 8.02
C VAL A 850 21.96 28.33 7.06
N HIS A 851 22.26 28.44 5.77
CA HIS A 851 21.83 27.49 4.76
C HIS A 851 22.47 26.11 4.98
N ALA A 852 23.75 26.07 5.34
CA ALA A 852 24.45 24.83 5.70
C ALA A 852 23.86 24.16 6.95
N ALA A 853 23.59 24.95 7.99
CA ALA A 853 22.97 24.47 9.23
C ALA A 853 21.56 23.89 8.96
N ALA A 854 20.74 24.57 8.15
CA ALA A 854 19.44 24.08 7.72
C ALA A 854 19.55 22.77 6.95
N THR A 855 20.47 22.71 5.98
CA THR A 855 20.69 21.49 5.17
C THR A 855 21.11 20.31 6.04
N VAL A 856 22.03 20.52 6.98
CA VAL A 856 22.47 19.48 7.96
C VAL A 856 21.29 19.04 8.83
N PHE A 857 20.50 19.98 9.35
CA PHE A 857 19.33 19.67 10.18
C PHE A 857 18.32 18.78 9.45
N PHE A 858 17.93 19.17 8.24
CA PHE A 858 16.96 18.38 7.46
C PHE A 858 17.53 17.04 6.98
N LEU A 859 18.80 16.95 6.62
CA LEU A 859 19.45 15.68 6.29
C LEU A 859 19.55 14.77 7.51
N TRP A 860 19.85 15.31 8.69
CA TRP A 860 19.94 14.53 9.91
C TRP A 860 18.62 13.85 10.26
N ILE A 861 17.49 14.53 10.09
CA ILE A 861 16.16 14.03 10.44
C ILE A 861 15.59 13.18 9.32
N ALA A 862 15.65 13.63 8.07
CA ALA A 862 14.88 13.08 6.96
C ALA A 862 15.66 12.10 6.05
N ALA A 863 16.99 12.17 6.01
CA ALA A 863 17.74 11.42 4.99
C ALA A 863 17.57 9.89 5.13
N GLU A 864 17.75 9.36 6.32
CA GLU A 864 17.69 7.90 6.52
C GLU A 864 16.29 7.33 6.26
N PRO A 865 15.20 7.85 6.87
CA PRO A 865 13.85 7.30 6.63
C PRO A 865 13.39 7.51 5.18
N MET A 866 13.77 8.60 4.52
CA MET A 866 13.41 8.82 3.12
C MET A 866 14.19 7.92 2.16
N LEU A 867 15.49 7.78 2.34
CA LEU A 867 16.31 6.90 1.51
C LEU A 867 15.85 5.44 1.64
N GLU A 868 15.51 4.98 2.84
CA GLU A 868 14.97 3.65 3.07
C GLU A 868 13.63 3.43 2.33
N LYS A 869 12.70 4.39 2.41
CA LYS A 869 11.43 4.32 1.67
C LYS A 869 11.65 4.34 0.16
N LEU A 870 12.54 5.18 -0.34
CA LEU A 870 12.86 5.28 -1.77
C LEU A 870 13.54 4.01 -2.28
N ASP A 871 14.45 3.40 -1.50
CA ASP A 871 15.09 2.13 -1.86
C ASP A 871 14.05 0.99 -1.91
N ARG A 872 13.12 0.93 -0.95
CA ARG A 872 12.00 -0.02 -0.98
C ARG A 872 11.10 0.17 -2.20
N ILE A 873 10.78 1.41 -2.57
CA ILE A 873 9.99 1.70 -3.80
C ILE A 873 10.75 1.23 -5.04
N LYS A 874 12.06 1.48 -5.11
CA LYS A 874 12.89 1.01 -6.23
C LYS A 874 12.88 -0.51 -6.35
N GLU A 875 13.06 -1.22 -5.26
CA GLU A 875 13.06 -2.69 -5.23
C GLU A 875 11.69 -3.26 -5.60
N LYS A 876 10.61 -2.73 -5.01
CA LYS A 876 9.24 -3.20 -5.24
C LYS A 876 8.79 -3.03 -6.69
N TYR A 877 9.17 -1.92 -7.31
CA TYR A 877 8.72 -1.56 -8.67
C TYR A 877 9.80 -1.71 -9.74
N GLY A 878 11.00 -2.16 -9.38
CA GLY A 878 12.12 -2.29 -10.31
C GLY A 878 12.54 -0.97 -10.93
N LEU A 879 12.41 0.14 -10.20
CA LEU A 879 12.75 1.45 -10.72
C LEU A 879 14.25 1.63 -10.80
N LEU A 880 14.76 2.16 -11.91
CA LEU A 880 16.19 2.50 -12.12
C LEU A 880 17.16 1.30 -12.09
N LEU A 881 16.68 0.08 -12.31
CA LEU A 881 17.49 -1.14 -12.43
C LEU A 881 18.00 -1.36 -13.86
#